data_4d477bb2971d669c203f118ed7426e7c
#
_entry.id   4d477bb2971d669c203f118ed7426e7c
#
_cell.length_a   1.000
_cell.length_b   1.000
_cell.length_c   1.000
_cell.angle_alpha   90.00
_cell.angle_beta   90.00
_cell.angle_gamma   90.00
#
_symmetry.space_group_name_H-M   'P 1'
#
loop_
_entity.id
_entity.type
_entity.pdbx_description
1 polymer ?
#
loop_
_entity_poly.entity_id
_entity_poly.type
_entity_poly.pdbx_seq_one_letter_code
_entity_poly.pdbx_strand_id
1 'polypeptide(L)'
;MIALKKVLSAVLTAALLVSTVPAAFAASDIDGHWAKSYITELHENGIINPSASTGNYGPDDKVTRWEFMRYINRAFGFTEKADISFSDVNSSDVFYETVQIAVKQGYINGVGNNRMAPEGTLTREQAATILGRLHKYTPTADLSALDMFSDRAKLSDYSKSYVAEAVKQGYINGYTNGTFKPQGTLSRGEIAKMLYGYMGTSLNKNGNVYSQATLKSDTKNVTISVPCTLADADIKGNLYITEGVLAGNVTLEDVTVAGDIIVSGGNVTLDGVSALEMVVSNPTGLTPQVIATGNTNIGTTEVKTSATLTESNLAATAGGFSDLKMNGSSVSLTLDAAVWDVANEQTGTILTTGSTSISTLTANGRTTVTGGGSVQKAVLNTNGCELTMQPTSVELASGVTAKIAGKDVAASTSVSVSPSTLSIDVNNKDAIAFSYEFTFNADKNDLTRVSVNGTNLKQGTDYNLLSDKNGIRVYKTYLSTLKAGTYTAELTFEDGSKAAIGLAVSNSAQSAVSPSQITFDKYEQSANYADQTVNVVLPAGTRLDSVKIGSTMLERGTDYTYNATNGTIRLLKETLAKKSKGTYTVTFVPNQGSSFTCSLSVVDTAPVNEVVPGTVDFDANTSSGGYADLVVTLNMVDGAKLKNIRSNGKTLEENWQYKIEGSKVTINKSAVAEFGKSGASYADFVFVMSKGQSPTLRVNYVTTYALTASVVDDLGLPISGASVTFTPSDAESGT
;
A
#
# COMPACT_ATOMS: atom_id res chain seq x y z
N MET A 1 -28.22 -29.60 -45.14
CA MET A 1 -29.12 -28.43 -45.15
C MET A 1 -30.07 -28.41 -43.95
N ILE A 2 -29.74 -29.09 -42.86
CA ILE A 2 -30.54 -29.15 -41.60
C ILE A 2 -29.78 -28.60 -40.38
N ALA A 3 -28.47 -28.36 -40.51
CA ALA A 3 -27.64 -27.83 -39.42
C ALA A 3 -27.58 -26.28 -39.33
N LEU A 4 -28.09 -25.57 -40.34
CA LEU A 4 -28.02 -24.11 -40.40
C LEU A 4 -29.26 -23.39 -39.84
N LYS A 5 -30.34 -24.13 -39.51
CA LYS A 5 -31.57 -23.54 -38.94
C LYS A 5 -31.64 -23.52 -37.41
N LYS A 6 -30.72 -24.15 -36.68
CA LYS A 6 -30.69 -24.14 -35.21
C LYS A 6 -29.76 -23.09 -34.61
N VAL A 7 -28.86 -22.48 -35.38
CA VAL A 7 -28.00 -21.39 -34.91
C VAL A 7 -28.64 -20.00 -35.11
N LEU A 8 -29.61 -19.87 -36.01
CA LEU A 8 -30.28 -18.59 -36.25
C LEU A 8 -31.46 -18.30 -35.28
N SER A 9 -31.90 -19.29 -34.51
CA SER A 9 -33.00 -19.10 -33.54
C SER A 9 -32.53 -18.70 -32.14
N ALA A 10 -31.25 -18.85 -31.81
CA ALA A 10 -30.70 -18.44 -30.52
C ALA A 10 -30.13 -17.00 -30.49
N VAL A 11 -29.97 -16.37 -31.67
CA VAL A 11 -29.44 -14.99 -31.78
C VAL A 11 -30.58 -13.95 -31.89
N LEU A 12 -31.81 -14.38 -32.13
CA LEU A 12 -32.93 -13.45 -32.32
C LEU A 12 -33.81 -13.24 -31.07
N THR A 13 -33.51 -13.88 -29.94
CA THR A 13 -34.25 -13.66 -28.68
C THR A 13 -33.53 -12.75 -27.69
N ALA A 14 -32.29 -12.31 -28.00
CA ALA A 14 -31.54 -11.37 -27.19
C ALA A 14 -31.61 -9.90 -27.65
N ALA A 15 -32.34 -9.60 -28.73
CA ALA A 15 -32.34 -8.27 -29.38
C ALA A 15 -33.68 -7.52 -29.31
N LEU A 16 -34.58 -7.86 -28.36
CA LEU A 16 -35.81 -7.07 -28.14
C LEU A 16 -36.04 -6.80 -26.64
N LEU A 17 -35.01 -6.29 -25.95
CA LEU A 17 -35.22 -5.36 -24.86
C LEU A 17 -34.93 -3.96 -25.41
N VAL A 18 -35.79 -3.53 -26.33
CA VAL A 18 -35.93 -2.12 -26.65
C VAL A 18 -36.27 -1.43 -25.32
N SER A 19 -35.33 -0.59 -24.92
CA SER A 19 -35.55 0.42 -23.91
C SER A 19 -36.79 1.22 -24.24
N THR A 20 -37.95 0.81 -23.71
CA THR A 20 -38.93 1.81 -23.37
C THR A 20 -38.27 2.63 -22.28
N VAL A 21 -37.71 3.78 -22.63
CA VAL A 21 -37.45 4.84 -21.67
C VAL A 21 -38.81 5.00 -20.94
N PRO A 22 -38.93 4.65 -19.67
CA PRO A 22 -40.13 4.97 -18.94
C PRO A 22 -40.23 6.47 -18.96
N ALA A 23 -41.37 7.01 -19.38
CA ALA A 23 -41.67 8.42 -19.15
C ALA A 23 -41.19 8.76 -17.73
N ALA A 24 -40.38 9.83 -17.62
CA ALA A 24 -39.89 10.30 -16.35
C ALA A 24 -41.08 10.43 -15.38
N PHE A 25 -41.30 9.41 -14.56
CA PHE A 25 -42.07 9.59 -13.36
C PHE A 25 -41.22 10.54 -12.51
N ALA A 26 -41.64 11.77 -12.40
CA ALA A 26 -41.08 12.69 -11.45
C ALA A 26 -41.32 12.07 -10.06
N ALA A 27 -40.39 11.30 -9.61
CA ALA A 27 -40.44 10.71 -8.28
C ALA A 27 -40.26 11.84 -7.28
N SER A 28 -41.39 12.37 -6.82
CA SER A 28 -41.43 13.54 -5.94
C SER A 28 -40.85 13.25 -4.55
N ASP A 29 -40.73 11.98 -4.15
CA ASP A 29 -40.30 11.61 -2.82
C ASP A 29 -38.80 11.75 -2.55
N ILE A 30 -37.99 11.98 -3.59
CA ILE A 30 -36.55 12.33 -3.44
C ILE A 30 -36.28 13.81 -3.66
N ASP A 31 -37.27 14.60 -4.08
CA ASP A 31 -37.07 16.04 -4.28
C ASP A 31 -36.83 16.74 -2.95
N GLY A 32 -35.67 17.42 -2.85
CA GLY A 32 -35.22 18.00 -1.59
C GLY A 32 -34.59 17.01 -0.60
N HIS A 33 -34.61 15.72 -0.87
CA HIS A 33 -33.99 14.72 0.00
C HIS A 33 -32.45 14.68 -0.22
N TRP A 34 -31.70 14.58 0.85
CA TRP A 34 -30.22 14.58 0.84
C TRP A 34 -29.62 13.46 -0.03
N ALA A 35 -30.31 12.32 -0.20
CA ALA A 35 -29.85 11.20 -1.00
C ALA A 35 -30.24 11.27 -2.48
N LYS A 36 -30.91 12.36 -2.93
CA LYS A 36 -31.42 12.50 -4.30
C LYS A 36 -30.36 12.23 -5.35
N SER A 37 -29.20 12.86 -5.24
CA SER A 37 -28.11 12.70 -6.23
C SER A 37 -27.63 11.26 -6.34
N TYR A 38 -27.47 10.57 -5.21
CA TYR A 38 -27.03 9.18 -5.18
C TYR A 38 -28.08 8.22 -5.78
N ILE A 39 -29.35 8.42 -5.43
CA ILE A 39 -30.46 7.58 -5.93
C ILE A 39 -30.63 7.80 -7.42
N THR A 40 -30.62 9.05 -7.91
CA THR A 40 -30.73 9.36 -9.33
C THR A 40 -29.63 8.70 -10.13
N GLU A 41 -28.38 8.82 -9.67
CA GLU A 41 -27.24 8.19 -10.32
C GLU A 41 -27.37 6.66 -10.43
N LEU A 42 -27.72 6.03 -9.31
CA LEU A 42 -27.90 4.57 -9.31
C LEU A 42 -29.13 4.13 -10.12
N HIS A 43 -30.14 5.00 -10.27
CA HIS A 43 -31.27 4.77 -11.15
C HIS A 43 -30.85 4.84 -12.63
N GLU A 44 -30.13 5.87 -13.04
CA GLU A 44 -29.62 6.04 -14.40
C GLU A 44 -28.72 4.88 -14.84
N ASN A 45 -28.01 4.28 -13.87
CA ASN A 45 -27.23 3.06 -14.09
C ASN A 45 -28.04 1.76 -13.95
N GLY A 46 -29.35 1.82 -13.78
CA GLY A 46 -30.24 0.65 -13.71
C GLY A 46 -30.14 -0.16 -12.40
N ILE A 47 -29.48 0.37 -11.39
CA ILE A 47 -29.20 -0.32 -10.12
C ILE A 47 -30.40 -0.25 -9.17
N ILE A 48 -30.91 0.95 -8.91
CA ILE A 48 -32.06 1.23 -8.06
C ILE A 48 -33.23 1.65 -8.94
N ASN A 49 -34.38 1.07 -8.75
CA ASN A 49 -35.60 1.48 -9.46
C ASN A 49 -36.67 1.95 -8.45
N PRO A 50 -37.51 2.90 -8.84
CA PRO A 50 -38.68 3.24 -8.03
C PRO A 50 -39.65 2.05 -7.94
N SER A 51 -40.49 2.06 -6.94
CA SER A 51 -41.58 1.07 -6.80
C SER A 51 -42.51 1.12 -8.01
N ALA A 52 -42.75 -0.02 -8.64
CA ALA A 52 -43.67 -0.12 -9.79
C ALA A 52 -45.11 0.28 -9.47
N SER A 53 -45.53 0.16 -8.20
CA SER A 53 -46.89 0.47 -7.76
C SER A 53 -47.09 1.94 -7.38
N THR A 54 -46.03 2.62 -6.88
CA THR A 54 -46.15 4.00 -6.37
C THR A 54 -45.36 5.01 -7.18
N GLY A 55 -44.36 4.58 -7.94
CA GLY A 55 -43.41 5.46 -8.61
C GLY A 55 -42.39 6.10 -7.67
N ASN A 56 -42.39 5.77 -6.37
CA ASN A 56 -41.53 6.34 -5.34
C ASN A 56 -40.31 5.49 -5.09
N TYR A 57 -39.19 6.10 -4.69
CA TYR A 57 -37.93 5.43 -4.31
C TYR A 57 -37.96 5.00 -2.83
N GLY A 58 -38.68 5.69 -1.96
CA GLY A 58 -38.71 5.44 -0.53
C GLY A 58 -37.35 5.64 0.13
N PRO A 59 -36.70 6.82 0.03
CA PRO A 59 -35.33 7.01 0.47
C PRO A 59 -35.13 6.75 1.98
N ASP A 60 -36.15 6.92 2.80
CA ASP A 60 -36.14 6.66 4.24
C ASP A 60 -36.59 5.25 4.61
N ASP A 61 -37.11 4.48 3.66
CA ASP A 61 -37.53 3.09 3.89
C ASP A 61 -36.32 2.21 4.22
N LYS A 62 -36.52 1.26 5.15
CA LYS A 62 -35.46 0.33 5.53
C LYS A 62 -35.20 -0.69 4.43
N VAL A 63 -33.92 -0.88 4.11
CA VAL A 63 -33.50 -1.83 3.08
C VAL A 63 -33.52 -3.25 3.65
N THR A 64 -34.09 -4.17 2.90
CA THR A 64 -33.98 -5.60 3.18
C THR A 64 -32.68 -6.19 2.65
N ARG A 65 -32.29 -7.35 3.17
CA ARG A 65 -31.08 -8.04 2.71
C ARG A 65 -31.12 -8.38 1.22
N TRP A 66 -32.29 -8.84 0.71
CA TRP A 66 -32.43 -9.18 -0.70
C TRP A 66 -32.43 -7.94 -1.61
N GLU A 67 -32.98 -6.80 -1.17
CA GLU A 67 -32.87 -5.55 -1.93
C GLU A 67 -31.41 -5.12 -2.08
N PHE A 68 -30.62 -5.20 -1.02
CA PHE A 68 -29.22 -4.87 -1.08
C PHE A 68 -28.44 -5.83 -1.97
N MET A 69 -28.70 -7.16 -1.87
CA MET A 69 -28.12 -8.13 -2.80
C MET A 69 -28.46 -7.79 -4.26
N ARG A 70 -29.72 -7.42 -4.54
CA ARG A 70 -30.14 -7.02 -5.89
C ARG A 70 -29.41 -5.78 -6.39
N TYR A 71 -29.19 -4.79 -5.52
CA TYR A 71 -28.44 -3.59 -5.89
C TYR A 71 -26.99 -3.92 -6.21
N ILE A 72 -26.35 -4.75 -5.42
CA ILE A 72 -24.98 -5.21 -5.68
C ILE A 72 -24.91 -6.02 -6.98
N ASN A 73 -25.78 -7.01 -7.17
CA ASN A 73 -25.77 -7.83 -8.38
C ASN A 73 -25.88 -6.97 -9.65
N ARG A 74 -26.73 -5.93 -9.62
CA ARG A 74 -26.87 -5.01 -10.75
C ARG A 74 -25.70 -4.07 -10.91
N ALA A 75 -25.18 -3.51 -9.80
CA ALA A 75 -24.06 -2.58 -9.83
C ALA A 75 -22.79 -3.20 -10.44
N PHE A 76 -22.60 -4.49 -10.20
CA PHE A 76 -21.41 -5.22 -10.63
C PHE A 76 -21.68 -6.17 -11.82
N GLY A 77 -22.91 -6.20 -12.36
CA GLY A 77 -23.25 -6.99 -13.52
C GLY A 77 -23.23 -8.52 -13.27
N PHE A 78 -23.44 -8.95 -12.02
CA PHE A 78 -23.41 -10.36 -11.66
C PHE A 78 -24.63 -11.13 -12.21
N THR A 79 -24.39 -12.29 -12.82
CA THR A 79 -25.42 -13.12 -13.45
C THR A 79 -25.31 -14.62 -13.11
N GLU A 80 -24.11 -15.10 -12.75
CA GLU A 80 -23.86 -16.49 -12.43
C GLU A 80 -24.58 -16.93 -11.15
N LYS A 81 -25.18 -18.13 -11.16
CA LYS A 81 -26.04 -18.65 -10.09
C LYS A 81 -25.40 -19.84 -9.38
N ALA A 82 -25.59 -19.91 -8.07
CA ALA A 82 -25.28 -21.10 -7.28
C ALA A 82 -26.57 -21.92 -7.02
N ASP A 83 -26.38 -23.21 -6.79
CA ASP A 83 -27.44 -24.01 -6.14
C ASP A 83 -27.53 -23.62 -4.66
N ILE A 84 -28.72 -23.34 -4.21
CA ILE A 84 -28.98 -22.93 -2.82
C ILE A 84 -30.06 -23.79 -2.19
N SER A 85 -29.97 -23.97 -0.86
CA SER A 85 -30.91 -24.82 -0.09
C SER A 85 -31.29 -24.20 1.27
N PHE A 86 -31.42 -22.85 1.33
CA PHE A 86 -31.85 -22.18 2.56
C PHE A 86 -33.32 -22.48 2.87
N SER A 87 -33.61 -22.71 4.14
CA SER A 87 -34.95 -23.09 4.59
C SER A 87 -36.02 -21.98 4.42
N ASP A 88 -35.57 -20.74 4.24
CA ASP A 88 -36.41 -19.55 4.09
C ASP A 88 -36.29 -18.89 2.70
N VAL A 89 -35.82 -19.66 1.69
CA VAL A 89 -35.73 -19.22 0.29
C VAL A 89 -36.27 -20.31 -0.62
N ASN A 90 -37.43 -20.07 -1.21
CA ASN A 90 -38.07 -21.02 -2.12
C ASN A 90 -37.89 -20.59 -3.58
N SER A 91 -37.92 -21.54 -4.50
CA SER A 91 -37.72 -21.26 -5.94
C SER A 91 -38.83 -20.39 -6.56
N SER A 92 -39.96 -20.22 -5.88
CA SER A 92 -41.05 -19.33 -6.26
C SER A 92 -40.89 -17.89 -5.76
N ASP A 93 -39.92 -17.64 -4.88
CA ASP A 93 -39.74 -16.32 -4.27
C ASP A 93 -39.13 -15.34 -5.28
N VAL A 94 -39.64 -14.12 -5.27
CA VAL A 94 -39.15 -13.02 -6.17
C VAL A 94 -37.67 -12.73 -6.01
N PHE A 95 -37.07 -13.04 -4.86
CA PHE A 95 -35.67 -12.88 -4.54
C PHE A 95 -34.80 -14.13 -4.75
N TYR A 96 -35.38 -15.27 -5.16
CA TYR A 96 -34.66 -16.54 -5.30
C TYR A 96 -33.40 -16.41 -6.17
N GLU A 97 -33.58 -15.91 -7.38
CA GLU A 97 -32.46 -15.66 -8.31
C GLU A 97 -31.44 -14.69 -7.74
N THR A 98 -31.88 -13.61 -7.11
CA THR A 98 -31.03 -12.62 -6.47
C THR A 98 -30.12 -13.29 -5.42
N VAL A 99 -30.67 -14.18 -4.60
CA VAL A 99 -29.92 -14.92 -3.58
C VAL A 99 -28.94 -15.91 -4.21
N GLN A 100 -29.33 -16.64 -5.26
CA GLN A 100 -28.46 -17.56 -5.98
C GLN A 100 -27.19 -16.83 -6.51
N ILE A 101 -27.38 -15.66 -7.12
CA ILE A 101 -26.29 -14.85 -7.65
C ILE A 101 -25.38 -14.36 -6.50
N ALA A 102 -25.97 -13.83 -5.44
CA ALA A 102 -25.21 -13.30 -4.31
C ALA A 102 -24.36 -14.36 -3.60
N VAL A 103 -24.90 -15.58 -3.47
CA VAL A 103 -24.19 -16.74 -2.92
C VAL A 103 -23.06 -17.20 -3.84
N LYS A 104 -23.33 -17.25 -5.16
CA LYS A 104 -22.29 -17.61 -6.16
C LYS A 104 -21.09 -16.66 -6.10
N GLN A 105 -21.36 -15.37 -5.91
CA GLN A 105 -20.32 -14.34 -5.80
C GLN A 105 -19.59 -14.34 -4.45
N GLY A 106 -20.09 -15.04 -3.45
CA GLY A 106 -19.44 -15.26 -2.16
C GLY A 106 -19.41 -14.03 -1.23
N TYR A 107 -20.07 -12.92 -1.58
CA TYR A 107 -20.08 -11.73 -0.72
C TYR A 107 -21.10 -11.82 0.43
N ILE A 108 -22.00 -12.78 0.38
CA ILE A 108 -23.01 -12.98 1.42
C ILE A 108 -23.04 -14.43 1.90
N ASN A 109 -23.27 -14.57 3.20
CA ASN A 109 -23.53 -15.86 3.84
C ASN A 109 -24.91 -15.84 4.51
N GLY A 110 -25.46 -17.00 4.81
CA GLY A 110 -26.65 -17.12 5.64
C GLY A 110 -26.47 -16.54 7.03
N VAL A 111 -27.57 -16.36 7.75
CA VAL A 111 -27.60 -15.82 9.12
C VAL A 111 -27.52 -16.91 10.20
N GLY A 112 -27.19 -18.13 9.82
CA GLY A 112 -27.19 -19.31 10.67
C GLY A 112 -28.48 -20.14 10.53
N ASN A 113 -28.49 -21.34 11.12
CA ASN A 113 -29.62 -22.27 11.09
C ASN A 113 -30.18 -22.53 9.68
N ASN A 114 -29.32 -22.60 8.68
CA ASN A 114 -29.62 -22.75 7.27
C ASN A 114 -30.64 -21.70 6.73
N ARG A 115 -30.53 -20.46 7.19
CA ARG A 115 -31.38 -19.34 6.78
C ARG A 115 -30.60 -18.22 6.14
N MET A 116 -31.18 -17.56 5.13
CA MET A 116 -30.67 -16.37 4.47
C MET A 116 -31.25 -15.06 5.04
N ALA A 117 -32.44 -15.11 5.57
CA ALA A 117 -33.25 -13.98 6.04
C ALA A 117 -33.40 -12.86 4.98
N PRO A 118 -33.88 -13.15 3.75
CA PRO A 118 -33.87 -12.19 2.65
C PRO A 118 -34.70 -10.94 2.93
N GLU A 119 -35.85 -11.07 3.60
CA GLU A 119 -36.75 -9.96 3.95
C GLU A 119 -36.36 -9.24 5.25
N GLY A 120 -35.35 -9.74 5.97
CA GLY A 120 -34.82 -9.09 7.16
C GLY A 120 -34.15 -7.76 6.80
N THR A 121 -34.31 -6.76 7.68
CA THR A 121 -33.65 -5.46 7.51
C THR A 121 -32.15 -5.60 7.67
N LEU A 122 -31.39 -4.81 6.90
CA LEU A 122 -29.94 -4.82 6.90
C LEU A 122 -29.37 -3.86 7.95
N THR A 123 -28.48 -4.35 8.82
CA THR A 123 -27.77 -3.49 9.75
C THR A 123 -26.52 -2.87 9.11
N ARG A 124 -26.04 -1.78 9.72
CA ARG A 124 -24.89 -1.03 9.22
C ARG A 124 -23.59 -1.86 9.22
N GLU A 125 -23.35 -2.66 10.26
CA GLU A 125 -22.20 -3.56 10.28
C GLU A 125 -22.31 -4.70 9.26
N GLN A 126 -23.54 -5.20 9.02
CA GLN A 126 -23.75 -6.21 7.98
C GLN A 126 -23.48 -5.67 6.58
N ALA A 127 -23.93 -4.45 6.28
CA ALA A 127 -23.66 -3.81 5.00
C ALA A 127 -22.14 -3.61 4.79
N ALA A 128 -21.43 -3.11 5.79
CA ALA A 128 -19.97 -2.96 5.73
C ALA A 128 -19.27 -4.31 5.52
N THR A 129 -19.73 -5.35 6.20
CA THR A 129 -19.16 -6.70 6.05
C THR A 129 -19.39 -7.26 4.64
N ILE A 130 -20.60 -7.07 4.07
CA ILE A 130 -20.93 -7.52 2.72
C ILE A 130 -20.04 -6.78 1.70
N LEU A 131 -19.90 -5.47 1.82
CA LEU A 131 -19.04 -4.67 0.95
C LEU A 131 -17.57 -5.08 1.08
N GLY A 132 -17.07 -5.33 2.29
CA GLY A 132 -15.71 -5.81 2.50
C GLY A 132 -15.45 -7.19 1.88
N ARG A 133 -16.41 -8.10 1.93
CA ARG A 133 -16.32 -9.40 1.24
C ARG A 133 -16.37 -9.26 -0.27
N LEU A 134 -17.17 -8.34 -0.77
CA LEU A 134 -17.24 -8.01 -2.20
C LEU A 134 -15.88 -7.52 -2.73
N HIS A 135 -15.15 -6.75 -1.92
CA HIS A 135 -13.78 -6.31 -2.23
C HIS A 135 -12.72 -7.41 -2.18
N LYS A 136 -13.08 -8.60 -1.68
CA LYS A 136 -12.11 -9.67 -1.44
C LYS A 136 -11.00 -9.25 -0.44
N TYR A 137 -11.28 -8.26 0.42
CA TYR A 137 -10.32 -7.85 1.45
C TYR A 137 -9.92 -9.02 2.33
N THR A 138 -8.63 -9.13 2.56
CA THR A 138 -8.13 -9.92 3.68
C THR A 138 -8.48 -9.15 4.95
N PRO A 139 -9.24 -9.76 5.89
CA PRO A 139 -9.61 -9.08 7.12
C PRO A 139 -8.38 -8.53 7.83
N THR A 140 -8.36 -7.22 8.08
CA THR A 140 -7.23 -6.58 8.77
C THR A 140 -7.20 -6.94 10.26
N ALA A 141 -6.01 -7.12 10.81
CA ALA A 141 -5.80 -7.20 12.25
C ALA A 141 -5.73 -5.80 12.90
N ASP A 142 -5.46 -4.75 12.13
CA ASP A 142 -5.43 -3.37 12.59
C ASP A 142 -6.85 -2.81 12.70
N LEU A 143 -7.31 -2.65 13.92
CA LEU A 143 -8.63 -2.11 14.25
C LEU A 143 -8.60 -0.64 14.69
N SER A 144 -7.47 0.05 14.57
CA SER A 144 -7.27 1.43 15.05
C SER A 144 -8.26 2.44 14.44
N ALA A 145 -8.68 2.20 13.20
CA ALA A 145 -9.71 3.03 12.55
C ALA A 145 -11.06 3.03 13.29
N LEU A 146 -11.32 2.06 14.17
CA LEU A 146 -12.53 2.01 14.98
C LEU A 146 -12.46 2.86 16.25
N ASP A 147 -11.26 3.32 16.64
CA ASP A 147 -11.04 4.06 17.90
C ASP A 147 -11.79 5.39 17.94
N MET A 148 -12.12 5.94 16.78
CA MET A 148 -12.91 7.15 16.64
C MET A 148 -14.39 6.99 17.04
N PHE A 149 -14.88 5.74 17.19
CA PHE A 149 -16.30 5.50 17.51
C PHE A 149 -16.51 5.16 18.97
N SER A 150 -17.34 5.94 19.64
CA SER A 150 -17.70 5.75 21.06
C SER A 150 -18.45 4.45 21.34
N ASP A 151 -19.12 3.89 20.33
CA ASP A 151 -19.91 2.66 20.41
C ASP A 151 -19.25 1.44 19.74
N ARG A 152 -17.93 1.51 19.49
CA ARG A 152 -17.15 0.42 18.86
C ARG A 152 -17.29 -0.94 19.55
N ALA A 153 -17.52 -0.95 20.87
CA ALA A 153 -17.75 -2.17 21.63
C ALA A 153 -19.04 -2.91 21.26
N LYS A 154 -19.96 -2.26 20.53
CA LYS A 154 -21.21 -2.88 20.03
C LYS A 154 -21.03 -3.56 18.68
N LEU A 155 -19.86 -3.43 18.03
CA LEU A 155 -19.54 -4.17 16.81
C LEU A 155 -19.40 -5.66 17.12
N SER A 156 -20.05 -6.47 16.30
CA SER A 156 -19.87 -7.93 16.33
C SER A 156 -18.46 -8.31 15.87
N ASP A 157 -17.87 -9.34 16.47
CA ASP A 157 -16.47 -9.73 16.16
C ASP A 157 -16.26 -10.03 14.67
N TYR A 158 -17.23 -10.64 14.01
CA TYR A 158 -17.13 -10.95 12.57
C TYR A 158 -17.07 -9.70 11.68
N SER A 159 -17.54 -8.56 12.16
CA SER A 159 -17.65 -7.32 11.38
C SER A 159 -16.49 -6.36 11.59
N LYS A 160 -15.77 -6.45 12.73
CA LYS A 160 -14.78 -5.46 13.16
C LYS A 160 -13.73 -5.18 12.09
N SER A 161 -13.10 -6.21 11.55
CA SER A 161 -12.05 -6.07 10.53
C SER A 161 -12.57 -5.44 9.25
N TYR A 162 -13.75 -5.81 8.79
CA TYR A 162 -14.36 -5.24 7.59
C TYR A 162 -14.80 -3.79 7.80
N VAL A 163 -15.36 -3.48 8.98
CA VAL A 163 -15.73 -2.09 9.32
C VAL A 163 -14.47 -1.22 9.45
N ALA A 164 -13.41 -1.71 10.10
CA ALA A 164 -12.15 -0.99 10.21
C ALA A 164 -11.58 -0.65 8.83
N GLU A 165 -11.56 -1.61 7.92
CA GLU A 165 -11.06 -1.40 6.56
C GLU A 165 -11.97 -0.42 5.78
N ALA A 166 -13.29 -0.60 5.83
CA ALA A 166 -14.23 0.29 5.15
C ALA A 166 -14.14 1.74 5.65
N VAL A 167 -13.85 1.95 6.94
CA VAL A 167 -13.62 3.28 7.52
C VAL A 167 -12.29 3.85 7.05
N LYS A 168 -11.21 3.07 7.07
CA LYS A 168 -9.88 3.45 6.61
C LYS A 168 -9.89 3.91 5.14
N GLN A 169 -10.62 3.20 4.30
CA GLN A 169 -10.79 3.53 2.88
C GLN A 169 -11.78 4.70 2.64
N GLY A 170 -12.50 5.13 3.67
CA GLY A 170 -13.48 6.22 3.57
C GLY A 170 -14.81 5.83 2.93
N TYR A 171 -15.10 4.54 2.75
CA TYR A 171 -16.39 4.06 2.18
C TYR A 171 -17.55 4.19 3.13
N ILE A 172 -17.28 4.12 4.42
CA ILE A 172 -18.29 4.30 5.45
C ILE A 172 -17.72 5.19 6.56
N ASN A 173 -18.47 6.20 6.94
CA ASN A 173 -18.11 7.11 8.02
C ASN A 173 -19.08 6.94 9.20
N GLY A 174 -18.66 7.36 10.38
CA GLY A 174 -19.58 7.47 11.53
C GLY A 174 -20.56 8.61 11.37
N TYR A 175 -21.42 8.72 12.37
CA TYR A 175 -22.33 9.87 12.51
C TYR A 175 -21.58 11.05 13.18
N THR A 176 -22.12 12.24 13.02
CA THR A 176 -21.53 13.49 13.57
C THR A 176 -21.42 13.49 15.10
N ASN A 177 -22.15 12.61 15.79
CA ASN A 177 -22.07 12.44 17.24
C ASN A 177 -20.98 11.43 17.69
N GLY A 178 -20.07 11.02 16.79
CA GLY A 178 -18.96 10.10 17.10
C GLY A 178 -19.38 8.64 17.29
N THR A 179 -20.57 8.21 16.79
CA THR A 179 -21.01 6.82 16.84
C THR A 179 -20.98 6.19 15.45
N PHE A 180 -20.82 4.86 15.38
CA PHE A 180 -20.94 4.06 14.17
C PHE A 180 -22.37 3.52 14.01
N LYS A 181 -23.05 3.21 15.11
CA LYS A 181 -24.37 2.55 15.20
C LYS A 181 -24.40 1.19 14.49
N PRO A 182 -23.60 0.19 14.93
CA PRO A 182 -23.44 -1.09 14.21
C PRO A 182 -24.75 -1.81 13.93
N GLN A 183 -25.66 -1.83 14.91
CA GLN A 183 -26.95 -2.51 14.85
C GLN A 183 -28.07 -1.63 14.27
N GLY A 184 -27.76 -0.39 13.89
CA GLY A 184 -28.73 0.48 13.23
C GLY A 184 -29.09 -0.03 11.85
N THR A 185 -30.37 -0.09 11.53
CA THR A 185 -30.86 -0.50 10.20
C THR A 185 -30.73 0.65 9.23
N LEU A 186 -30.25 0.34 8.02
CA LEU A 186 -29.98 1.32 6.97
C LEU A 186 -31.23 1.62 6.13
N SER A 187 -31.36 2.88 5.72
CA SER A 187 -32.37 3.29 4.74
C SER A 187 -31.82 3.13 3.30
N ARG A 188 -32.75 3.19 2.32
CA ARG A 188 -32.38 3.17 0.89
C ARG A 188 -31.46 4.32 0.52
N GLY A 189 -31.69 5.52 1.08
CA GLY A 189 -30.80 6.67 0.87
C GLY A 189 -29.40 6.44 1.42
N GLU A 190 -29.29 5.85 2.62
CA GLU A 190 -27.98 5.52 3.23
C GLU A 190 -27.25 4.46 2.41
N ILE A 191 -27.95 3.41 1.96
CA ILE A 191 -27.37 2.38 1.09
C ILE A 191 -26.98 2.95 -0.28
N ALA A 192 -27.79 3.83 -0.87
CA ALA A 192 -27.45 4.47 -2.13
C ALA A 192 -26.14 5.26 -2.05
N LYS A 193 -25.98 6.04 -0.99
CA LYS A 193 -24.72 6.77 -0.74
C LYS A 193 -23.52 5.83 -0.54
N MET A 194 -23.69 4.76 0.24
CA MET A 194 -22.64 3.78 0.48
C MET A 194 -22.21 3.09 -0.82
N LEU A 195 -23.18 2.61 -1.61
CA LEU A 195 -22.92 1.89 -2.84
C LEU A 195 -22.31 2.81 -3.92
N TYR A 196 -22.81 4.05 -4.03
CA TYR A 196 -22.25 5.08 -4.90
C TYR A 196 -20.77 5.36 -4.60
N GLY A 197 -20.44 5.60 -3.32
CA GLY A 197 -19.05 5.85 -2.92
C GLY A 197 -18.15 4.63 -3.12
N TYR A 198 -18.72 3.44 -2.95
CA TYR A 198 -18.01 2.17 -3.09
C TYR A 198 -17.70 1.83 -4.55
N MET A 199 -18.69 1.84 -5.42
CA MET A 199 -18.50 1.51 -6.84
C MET A 199 -17.82 2.62 -7.64
N GLY A 200 -17.98 3.87 -7.20
CA GLY A 200 -17.44 5.02 -7.90
C GLY A 200 -18.09 5.27 -9.26
N THR A 201 -17.29 5.68 -10.25
CA THR A 201 -17.78 5.86 -11.62
C THR A 201 -18.09 4.50 -12.25
N SER A 202 -19.33 4.32 -12.76
CA SER A 202 -19.76 3.10 -13.43
C SER A 202 -19.53 3.18 -14.93
N LEU A 203 -18.72 2.26 -15.48
CA LEU A 203 -18.48 2.08 -16.90
C LEU A 203 -19.24 0.83 -17.36
N ASN A 204 -20.50 1.03 -17.77
CA ASN A 204 -21.46 -0.02 -18.00
C ASN A 204 -22.07 -0.04 -19.43
N LYS A 205 -21.45 0.64 -20.39
CA LYS A 205 -21.88 0.61 -21.80
C LYS A 205 -20.88 -0.19 -22.62
N ASN A 206 -21.34 -1.33 -23.12
CA ASN A 206 -20.52 -2.28 -23.87
C ASN A 206 -19.91 -1.63 -25.14
N GLY A 207 -18.61 -1.84 -25.34
CA GLY A 207 -17.85 -1.36 -26.49
C GLY A 207 -17.52 0.13 -26.48
N ASN A 208 -17.86 0.86 -25.39
CA ASN A 208 -17.50 2.27 -25.27
C ASN A 208 -16.01 2.46 -24.98
N VAL A 209 -15.49 3.61 -25.40
CA VAL A 209 -14.21 4.16 -24.98
C VAL A 209 -14.47 5.28 -23.97
N TYR A 210 -13.87 5.17 -22.81
CA TYR A 210 -13.94 6.12 -21.72
C TYR A 210 -12.59 6.75 -21.48
N SER A 211 -12.57 7.92 -20.86
CA SER A 211 -11.34 8.63 -20.50
C SER A 211 -11.51 9.35 -19.16
N GLN A 212 -10.47 10.06 -18.71
CA GLN A 212 -10.53 10.90 -17.52
C GLN A 212 -11.76 11.82 -17.47
N ALA A 213 -12.19 12.38 -18.60
CA ALA A 213 -13.36 13.26 -18.68
C ALA A 213 -14.69 12.55 -18.34
N THR A 214 -14.72 11.22 -18.39
CA THR A 214 -15.88 10.40 -18.03
C THR A 214 -15.93 10.11 -16.53
N LEU A 215 -14.78 10.18 -15.83
CA LEU A 215 -14.67 9.87 -14.42
C LEU A 215 -15.24 11.00 -13.58
N LYS A 216 -15.98 10.63 -12.54
CA LYS A 216 -16.59 11.59 -11.62
C LYS A 216 -15.58 12.12 -10.62
N SER A 217 -15.58 13.44 -10.43
CA SER A 217 -14.64 14.10 -9.52
C SER A 217 -14.95 13.88 -8.02
N ASP A 218 -16.19 13.50 -7.68
CA ASP A 218 -16.65 13.26 -6.31
C ASP A 218 -16.53 11.80 -5.87
N THR A 219 -16.05 10.91 -6.75
CA THR A 219 -15.76 9.51 -6.45
C THR A 219 -14.29 9.18 -6.69
N LYS A 220 -13.78 8.19 -5.96
CA LYS A 220 -12.39 7.76 -6.10
C LYS A 220 -12.27 6.50 -6.95
N ASN A 221 -13.28 5.63 -6.89
CA ASN A 221 -13.26 4.32 -7.52
C ASN A 221 -13.86 4.35 -8.92
N VAL A 222 -13.55 3.30 -9.69
CA VAL A 222 -14.14 3.04 -10.99
C VAL A 222 -14.56 1.59 -11.08
N THR A 223 -15.77 1.32 -11.59
CA THR A 223 -16.30 -0.03 -11.78
C THR A 223 -16.59 -0.28 -13.25
N ILE A 224 -15.93 -1.28 -13.82
CA ILE A 224 -16.16 -1.80 -15.17
C ILE A 224 -16.96 -3.09 -15.07
N SER A 225 -18.19 -3.10 -15.60
CA SER A 225 -19.08 -4.27 -15.55
C SER A 225 -19.41 -4.85 -16.92
N VAL A 226 -18.87 -4.30 -17.97
CA VAL A 226 -19.04 -4.75 -19.36
C VAL A 226 -17.74 -4.56 -20.14
N PRO A 227 -17.56 -5.25 -21.29
CA PRO A 227 -16.43 -5.01 -22.19
C PRO A 227 -16.33 -3.56 -22.65
N CYS A 228 -15.19 -2.91 -22.43
CA CYS A 228 -14.95 -1.52 -22.81
C CYS A 228 -13.46 -1.18 -22.82
N THR A 229 -13.11 0.03 -23.24
CA THR A 229 -11.79 0.63 -23.10
C THR A 229 -11.84 1.80 -22.13
N LEU A 230 -10.84 1.91 -21.26
CA LEU A 230 -10.56 3.11 -20.45
C LEU A 230 -9.18 3.60 -20.81
N ALA A 231 -9.07 4.85 -21.29
CA ALA A 231 -7.82 5.44 -21.74
C ALA A 231 -7.53 6.75 -21.00
N ASP A 232 -6.24 7.09 -20.87
CA ASP A 232 -5.75 8.37 -20.34
C ASP A 232 -6.43 8.75 -19.02
N ALA A 233 -6.30 7.91 -17.98
CA ALA A 233 -7.05 8.11 -16.75
C ALA A 233 -6.24 7.90 -15.47
N ASP A 234 -6.43 8.80 -14.49
CA ASP A 234 -5.92 8.74 -13.13
C ASP A 234 -7.04 8.36 -12.15
N ILE A 235 -7.03 7.14 -11.65
CA ILE A 235 -7.99 6.64 -10.67
C ILE A 235 -7.43 6.85 -9.26
N LYS A 236 -8.13 7.64 -8.45
CA LYS A 236 -7.68 8.01 -7.09
C LYS A 236 -7.99 6.95 -6.03
N GLY A 237 -8.75 5.93 -6.35
CA GLY A 237 -9.09 4.77 -5.53
C GLY A 237 -8.86 3.49 -6.29
N ASN A 238 -9.78 2.54 -6.13
CA ASN A 238 -9.69 1.22 -6.74
C ASN A 238 -10.37 1.16 -8.12
N LEU A 239 -9.85 0.28 -8.96
CA LEU A 239 -10.46 -0.10 -10.23
C LEU A 239 -11.00 -1.52 -10.14
N TYR A 240 -12.31 -1.68 -10.30
CA TYR A 240 -13.00 -2.98 -10.31
C TYR A 240 -13.32 -3.40 -11.74
N ILE A 241 -12.76 -4.51 -12.20
CA ILE A 241 -13.17 -5.21 -13.42
C ILE A 241 -13.94 -6.44 -12.98
N THR A 242 -15.27 -6.35 -13.03
CA THR A 242 -16.15 -7.27 -12.35
C THR A 242 -16.43 -8.53 -13.16
N GLU A 243 -17.05 -9.52 -12.53
CA GLU A 243 -17.51 -10.74 -13.17
C GLU A 243 -18.56 -10.47 -14.26
N GLY A 244 -19.22 -9.31 -14.22
CA GLY A 244 -20.17 -8.87 -15.27
C GLY A 244 -19.54 -8.72 -16.65
N VAL A 245 -18.23 -8.54 -16.74
CA VAL A 245 -17.49 -8.55 -18.02
C VAL A 245 -17.52 -9.95 -18.67
N LEU A 246 -17.73 -11.01 -17.89
CA LEU A 246 -17.66 -12.42 -18.33
C LEU A 246 -16.31 -12.73 -19.01
N ALA A 247 -16.31 -13.24 -20.23
CA ALA A 247 -15.12 -13.47 -21.06
C ALA A 247 -14.88 -12.35 -22.09
N GLY A 248 -15.48 -11.17 -21.89
CA GLY A 248 -15.31 -10.03 -22.79
C GLY A 248 -13.97 -9.32 -22.60
N ASN A 249 -13.65 -8.43 -23.53
CA ASN A 249 -12.38 -7.72 -23.50
C ASN A 249 -12.51 -6.38 -22.77
N VAL A 250 -11.56 -6.11 -21.87
CA VAL A 250 -11.34 -4.80 -21.25
C VAL A 250 -9.93 -4.35 -21.60
N THR A 251 -9.81 -3.13 -22.12
CA THR A 251 -8.52 -2.51 -22.40
C THR A 251 -8.34 -1.30 -21.49
N LEU A 252 -7.22 -1.24 -20.82
CA LEU A 252 -6.76 -0.09 -20.06
C LEU A 252 -5.55 0.47 -20.81
N GLU A 253 -5.62 1.75 -21.23
CA GLU A 253 -4.55 2.42 -22.00
C GLU A 253 -4.09 3.65 -21.22
N ASP A 254 -2.81 3.70 -20.83
CA ASP A 254 -2.21 4.82 -20.05
C ASP A 254 -3.03 5.17 -18.79
N VAL A 255 -3.30 4.14 -17.96
CA VAL A 255 -4.12 4.29 -16.75
C VAL A 255 -3.26 4.16 -15.51
N THR A 256 -3.35 5.14 -14.61
CA THR A 256 -2.73 5.08 -13.27
C THR A 256 -3.81 4.80 -12.22
N VAL A 257 -3.56 3.80 -11.35
CA VAL A 257 -4.47 3.44 -10.26
C VAL A 257 -3.74 3.63 -8.93
N ALA A 258 -4.24 4.57 -8.12
CA ALA A 258 -3.64 4.85 -6.81
C ALA A 258 -4.02 3.81 -5.74
N GLY A 259 -5.14 3.14 -5.89
CA GLY A 259 -5.54 1.97 -5.10
C GLY A 259 -5.21 0.66 -5.82
N ASP A 260 -6.06 -0.34 -5.63
CA ASP A 260 -5.87 -1.68 -6.22
C ASP A 260 -6.64 -1.83 -7.53
N ILE A 261 -6.10 -2.66 -8.42
CA ILE A 261 -6.85 -3.19 -9.57
C ILE A 261 -7.42 -4.54 -9.18
N ILE A 262 -8.74 -4.69 -9.14
CA ILE A 262 -9.41 -5.93 -8.82
C ILE A 262 -9.97 -6.53 -10.12
N VAL A 263 -9.38 -7.63 -10.58
CA VAL A 263 -9.79 -8.35 -11.79
C VAL A 263 -10.58 -9.58 -11.38
N SER A 264 -11.89 -9.53 -11.64
CA SER A 264 -12.81 -10.65 -11.37
C SER A 264 -13.42 -11.24 -12.63
N GLY A 265 -13.15 -10.70 -13.81
CA GLY A 265 -13.64 -11.20 -15.10
C GLY A 265 -12.87 -10.64 -16.26
N GLY A 266 -13.15 -11.13 -17.46
CA GLY A 266 -12.65 -10.60 -18.71
C GLY A 266 -11.30 -11.10 -19.18
N ASN A 267 -11.00 -10.73 -20.42
CA ASN A 267 -9.66 -10.70 -21.01
C ASN A 267 -9.18 -9.26 -20.87
N VAL A 268 -8.28 -9.00 -19.94
CA VAL A 268 -7.86 -7.64 -19.58
C VAL A 268 -6.51 -7.35 -20.21
N THR A 269 -6.43 -6.30 -21.03
CA THR A 269 -5.18 -5.78 -21.54
C THR A 269 -4.81 -4.53 -20.77
N LEU A 270 -3.60 -4.53 -20.22
CA LEU A 270 -2.97 -3.43 -19.51
C LEU A 270 -1.89 -2.85 -20.44
N ASP A 271 -2.13 -1.71 -21.04
CA ASP A 271 -1.18 -1.00 -21.90
C ASP A 271 -0.78 0.33 -21.25
N GLY A 272 0.43 0.44 -20.78
CA GLY A 272 0.88 1.63 -20.06
C GLY A 272 0.24 1.80 -18.66
N VAL A 273 -0.18 0.72 -18.03
CA VAL A 273 -0.90 0.76 -16.73
C VAL A 273 0.07 0.73 -15.55
N SER A 274 -0.18 1.58 -14.56
CA SER A 274 0.58 1.63 -13.33
C SER A 274 -0.31 1.43 -12.09
N ALA A 275 0.04 0.45 -11.25
CA ALA A 275 -0.61 0.20 -9.96
C ALA A 275 0.37 -0.46 -8.97
N LEU A 276 0.18 -0.23 -7.67
CA LEU A 276 0.97 -0.90 -6.62
C LEU A 276 0.52 -2.34 -6.42
N GLU A 277 -0.80 -2.59 -6.47
CA GLU A 277 -1.37 -3.90 -6.22
C GLU A 277 -2.47 -4.23 -7.25
N MET A 278 -2.47 -5.49 -7.68
CA MET A 278 -3.55 -6.08 -8.46
C MET A 278 -4.01 -7.37 -7.78
N VAL A 279 -5.32 -7.57 -7.70
CA VAL A 279 -5.91 -8.80 -7.16
C VAL A 279 -6.68 -9.50 -8.28
N VAL A 280 -6.34 -10.74 -8.57
CA VAL A 280 -7.09 -11.59 -9.51
C VAL A 280 -7.91 -12.60 -8.72
N SER A 281 -9.25 -12.47 -8.78
CA SER A 281 -10.15 -13.29 -7.99
C SER A 281 -11.51 -13.43 -8.67
N ASN A 282 -11.78 -14.58 -9.27
CA ASN A 282 -13.09 -14.91 -9.86
C ASN A 282 -13.78 -16.05 -9.11
N PRO A 283 -14.88 -15.80 -8.39
CA PRO A 283 -15.61 -16.83 -7.63
C PRO A 283 -16.51 -17.70 -8.50
N THR A 284 -16.73 -17.34 -9.77
CA THR A 284 -17.68 -18.05 -10.63
C THR A 284 -17.06 -19.26 -11.34
N GLY A 285 -15.70 -19.33 -11.35
CA GLY A 285 -14.94 -20.41 -12.00
C GLY A 285 -14.43 -20.07 -13.39
N LEU A 286 -14.68 -18.85 -13.87
CA LEU A 286 -13.97 -18.33 -15.05
C LEU A 286 -12.50 -18.10 -14.71
N THR A 287 -11.62 -18.26 -15.69
CA THR A 287 -10.20 -17.99 -15.55
C THR A 287 -9.89 -16.66 -16.22
N PRO A 288 -9.74 -15.56 -15.47
CA PRO A 288 -9.35 -14.27 -16.03
C PRO A 288 -8.01 -14.36 -16.77
N GLN A 289 -7.90 -13.64 -17.87
CA GLN A 289 -6.66 -13.49 -18.61
C GLN A 289 -6.21 -12.03 -18.51
N VAL A 290 -4.98 -11.82 -18.09
CA VAL A 290 -4.42 -10.46 -17.96
C VAL A 290 -3.14 -10.39 -18.79
N ILE A 291 -3.08 -9.43 -19.69
CA ILE A 291 -1.96 -9.20 -20.59
C ILE A 291 -1.37 -7.83 -20.24
N ALA A 292 -0.11 -7.79 -19.83
CA ALA A 292 0.64 -6.57 -19.62
C ALA A 292 1.45 -6.24 -20.91
N THR A 293 1.33 -5.00 -21.37
CA THR A 293 2.03 -4.50 -22.57
C THR A 293 2.45 -3.03 -22.38
N GLY A 294 3.23 -2.49 -23.31
CA GLY A 294 3.70 -1.09 -23.25
C GLY A 294 4.52 -0.78 -22.00
N ASN A 295 4.24 0.33 -21.36
CA ASN A 295 4.92 0.76 -20.12
C ASN A 295 4.24 0.27 -18.84
N THR A 296 3.60 -0.90 -18.88
CA THR A 296 2.87 -1.43 -17.70
C THR A 296 3.80 -1.82 -16.56
N ASN A 297 3.42 -1.40 -15.33
CA ASN A 297 4.14 -1.67 -14.10
C ASN A 297 3.14 -2.00 -12.99
N ILE A 298 3.07 -3.27 -12.60
CA ILE A 298 2.26 -3.77 -11.49
C ILE A 298 3.20 -4.28 -10.40
N GLY A 299 3.17 -3.66 -9.22
CA GLY A 299 4.06 -4.00 -8.11
C GLY A 299 3.81 -5.42 -7.60
N THR A 300 2.67 -5.67 -6.99
CA THR A 300 2.29 -7.01 -6.51
C THR A 300 1.00 -7.47 -7.18
N THR A 301 0.98 -8.71 -7.66
CA THR A 301 -0.24 -9.36 -8.16
C THR A 301 -0.63 -10.52 -7.24
N GLU A 302 -1.73 -10.37 -6.50
CA GLU A 302 -2.29 -11.44 -5.67
C GLU A 302 -3.26 -12.30 -6.50
N VAL A 303 -2.98 -13.57 -6.68
CA VAL A 303 -3.80 -14.53 -7.44
C VAL A 303 -4.55 -15.43 -6.46
N LYS A 304 -5.85 -15.18 -6.30
CA LYS A 304 -6.75 -15.91 -5.37
C LYS A 304 -7.51 -17.05 -6.06
N THR A 305 -7.67 -16.98 -7.36
CA THR A 305 -8.32 -18.02 -8.19
C THR A 305 -7.47 -18.27 -9.44
N SER A 306 -7.74 -19.35 -10.17
CA SER A 306 -6.99 -19.67 -11.39
C SER A 306 -7.02 -18.49 -12.38
N ALA A 307 -5.87 -18.22 -13.02
CA ALA A 307 -5.66 -17.09 -13.91
C ALA A 307 -4.61 -17.40 -14.98
N THR A 308 -4.61 -16.60 -16.04
CA THR A 308 -3.52 -16.52 -17.01
C THR A 308 -2.93 -15.11 -16.97
N LEU A 309 -1.62 -15.02 -16.76
CA LEU A 309 -0.86 -13.78 -16.78
C LEU A 309 0.18 -13.84 -17.89
N THR A 310 0.15 -12.85 -18.78
CA THR A 310 1.03 -12.78 -19.95
C THR A 310 1.67 -11.41 -20.05
N GLU A 311 2.95 -11.36 -20.37
CA GLU A 311 3.64 -10.14 -20.79
C GLU A 311 3.91 -10.20 -22.28
N SER A 312 3.55 -9.14 -23.00
CA SER A 312 3.71 -9.07 -24.44
C SER A 312 4.09 -7.66 -24.86
N ASN A 313 5.16 -7.50 -25.62
CA ASN A 313 5.59 -6.19 -26.14
C ASN A 313 5.79 -5.13 -25.03
N LEU A 314 6.31 -5.52 -23.87
CA LEU A 314 6.66 -4.56 -22.84
C LEU A 314 7.77 -3.62 -23.31
N ALA A 315 7.71 -2.37 -22.90
CA ALA A 315 8.80 -1.42 -23.10
C ALA A 315 10.03 -1.87 -22.27
N ALA A 316 11.23 -1.55 -22.75
CA ALA A 316 12.48 -1.99 -22.11
C ALA A 316 12.64 -1.54 -20.63
N THR A 317 11.92 -0.51 -20.24
CA THR A 317 11.93 0.05 -18.86
C THR A 317 10.71 -0.35 -18.03
N ALA A 318 9.78 -1.10 -18.62
CA ALA A 318 8.56 -1.53 -17.93
C ALA A 318 8.85 -2.72 -16.98
N GLY A 319 8.21 -2.72 -15.84
CA GLY A 319 8.34 -3.79 -14.84
C GLY A 319 7.39 -4.98 -15.06
N GLY A 320 6.39 -4.84 -15.91
CA GLY A 320 5.37 -5.87 -16.11
C GLY A 320 4.68 -6.27 -14.80
N PHE A 321 4.64 -7.57 -14.51
CA PHE A 321 4.23 -8.12 -13.21
C PHE A 321 5.48 -8.34 -12.36
N SER A 322 5.73 -7.46 -11.36
CA SER A 322 6.95 -7.59 -10.55
C SER A 322 6.92 -8.80 -9.62
N ASP A 323 5.96 -8.83 -8.71
CA ASP A 323 5.83 -9.88 -7.68
C ASP A 323 4.47 -10.56 -7.77
N LEU A 324 4.44 -11.87 -7.64
CA LEU A 324 3.23 -12.68 -7.65
C LEU A 324 3.03 -13.37 -6.31
N LYS A 325 1.82 -13.31 -5.77
CA LYS A 325 1.41 -14.03 -4.57
C LYS A 325 0.20 -14.90 -4.87
N MET A 326 0.38 -16.21 -4.87
CA MET A 326 -0.70 -17.16 -5.00
C MET A 326 -1.27 -17.48 -3.61
N ASN A 327 -2.48 -17.01 -3.34
CA ASN A 327 -3.12 -17.09 -2.03
C ASN A 327 -4.57 -17.58 -2.14
N GLY A 328 -4.78 -18.66 -2.84
CA GLY A 328 -6.07 -19.33 -2.99
C GLY A 328 -5.94 -20.84 -2.95
N SER A 329 -7.00 -21.49 -2.53
CA SER A 329 -7.05 -22.97 -2.49
C SER A 329 -7.02 -23.55 -3.90
N SER A 330 -6.01 -24.34 -4.21
CA SER A 330 -5.87 -25.06 -5.50
C SER A 330 -5.84 -24.14 -6.73
N VAL A 331 -5.11 -23.04 -6.65
CA VAL A 331 -4.93 -22.10 -7.77
C VAL A 331 -4.11 -22.73 -8.87
N SER A 332 -4.58 -22.60 -10.12
CA SER A 332 -3.83 -22.91 -11.33
C SER A 332 -3.47 -21.62 -12.06
N LEU A 333 -2.18 -21.28 -12.09
CA LEU A 333 -1.65 -20.11 -12.75
C LEU A 333 -0.96 -20.52 -14.04
N THR A 334 -1.41 -19.98 -15.19
CA THR A 334 -0.63 -20.00 -16.42
C THR A 334 0.18 -18.70 -16.49
N LEU A 335 1.50 -18.82 -16.60
CA LEU A 335 2.42 -17.69 -16.54
C LEU A 335 3.29 -17.64 -17.79
N ASP A 336 3.21 -16.51 -18.49
CA ASP A 336 4.06 -16.14 -19.62
C ASP A 336 4.64 -14.76 -19.37
N ALA A 337 5.52 -14.64 -18.40
CA ALA A 337 6.04 -13.38 -17.89
C ALA A 337 7.42 -13.53 -17.26
N ALA A 338 8.16 -12.43 -17.15
CA ALA A 338 9.39 -12.34 -16.40
C ALA A 338 9.13 -11.69 -15.04
N VAL A 339 9.17 -12.47 -13.95
CA VAL A 339 8.80 -12.00 -12.61
C VAL A 339 9.95 -12.18 -11.62
N TRP A 340 10.02 -11.25 -10.63
CA TRP A 340 11.05 -11.30 -9.60
C TRP A 340 10.75 -12.37 -8.56
N ASP A 341 9.62 -12.26 -7.88
CA ASP A 341 9.24 -13.17 -6.81
C ASP A 341 7.87 -13.80 -7.08
N VAL A 342 7.80 -15.12 -6.89
CA VAL A 342 6.55 -15.86 -6.86
C VAL A 342 6.43 -16.55 -5.53
N ALA A 343 5.47 -16.16 -4.69
CA ALA A 343 5.15 -16.80 -3.44
C ALA A 343 3.86 -17.61 -3.57
N ASN A 344 3.90 -18.91 -3.35
CA ASN A 344 2.71 -19.75 -3.26
C ASN A 344 2.44 -20.11 -1.81
N GLU A 345 1.36 -19.58 -1.24
CA GLU A 345 1.02 -19.74 0.17
C GLU A 345 0.19 -21.00 0.46
N GLN A 346 -0.39 -21.60 -0.58
CA GLN A 346 -1.27 -22.76 -0.46
C GLN A 346 -0.94 -23.82 -1.54
N THR A 347 -1.81 -24.82 -1.70
CA THR A 347 -1.63 -25.78 -2.79
C THR A 347 -1.94 -25.12 -4.13
N GLY A 348 -1.01 -25.18 -5.10
CA GLY A 348 -1.20 -24.57 -6.41
C GLY A 348 -0.32 -25.18 -7.49
N THR A 349 -0.67 -24.86 -8.74
CA THR A 349 0.11 -25.24 -9.92
C THR A 349 0.48 -24.01 -10.72
N ILE A 350 1.69 -24.01 -11.28
CA ILE A 350 2.17 -22.97 -12.19
C ILE A 350 2.57 -23.67 -13.50
N LEU A 351 1.88 -23.32 -14.58
CA LEU A 351 2.24 -23.70 -15.94
C LEU A 351 3.03 -22.55 -16.57
N THR A 352 4.30 -22.75 -16.81
CA THR A 352 5.18 -21.75 -17.42
C THR A 352 5.31 -21.97 -18.92
N THR A 353 5.44 -20.90 -19.68
CA THR A 353 5.82 -20.94 -21.10
C THR A 353 7.35 -20.87 -21.27
N GLY A 354 7.86 -21.02 -22.48
CA GLY A 354 9.30 -20.93 -22.75
C GLY A 354 9.91 -19.56 -22.48
N SER A 355 9.11 -18.49 -22.47
CA SER A 355 9.51 -17.11 -22.18
C SER A 355 9.47 -16.78 -20.69
N THR A 356 8.81 -17.59 -19.87
CA THR A 356 8.71 -17.36 -18.43
C THR A 356 10.08 -17.41 -17.74
N SER A 357 10.37 -16.40 -16.92
CA SER A 357 11.53 -16.35 -16.05
C SER A 357 11.10 -15.96 -14.64
N ILE A 358 11.36 -16.81 -13.66
CA ILE A 358 11.10 -16.56 -12.23
C ILE A 358 12.44 -16.43 -11.52
N SER A 359 12.73 -15.26 -10.93
CA SER A 359 13.99 -15.09 -10.19
C SER A 359 13.95 -15.84 -8.86
N THR A 360 12.88 -15.69 -8.06
CA THR A 360 12.69 -16.48 -6.83
C THR A 360 11.30 -17.08 -6.79
N LEU A 361 11.23 -18.39 -6.57
CA LEU A 361 9.98 -19.10 -6.24
C LEU A 361 10.02 -19.52 -4.76
N THR A 362 9.08 -19.04 -3.97
CA THR A 362 8.89 -19.47 -2.58
C THR A 362 7.62 -20.30 -2.46
N ALA A 363 7.75 -21.55 -2.09
CA ALA A 363 6.65 -22.49 -1.91
C ALA A 363 6.39 -22.75 -0.43
N ASN A 364 5.47 -21.96 0.16
CA ASN A 364 4.94 -22.20 1.51
C ASN A 364 3.82 -23.24 1.50
N GLY A 365 3.10 -23.36 0.40
CA GLY A 365 2.15 -24.43 0.09
C GLY A 365 2.69 -25.41 -0.95
N ARG A 366 2.05 -26.59 -1.06
CA ARG A 366 2.44 -27.60 -2.07
C ARG A 366 2.34 -27.01 -3.47
N THR A 367 3.47 -26.91 -4.15
CA THR A 367 3.60 -26.24 -5.44
C THR A 367 4.04 -27.22 -6.52
N THR A 368 3.33 -27.26 -7.64
CA THR A 368 3.75 -27.95 -8.85
C THR A 368 4.07 -26.92 -9.93
N VAL A 369 5.29 -26.93 -10.46
CA VAL A 369 5.70 -26.07 -11.58
C VAL A 369 6.01 -26.94 -12.79
N THR A 370 5.31 -26.67 -13.89
CA THR A 370 5.47 -27.41 -15.16
C THR A 370 5.69 -26.44 -16.32
N GLY A 371 6.12 -26.93 -17.45
CA GLY A 371 6.28 -26.14 -18.68
C GLY A 371 7.72 -25.87 -19.06
N GLY A 372 7.93 -24.88 -19.92
CA GLY A 372 9.23 -24.59 -20.55
C GLY A 372 10.00 -23.41 -19.96
N GLY A 373 9.46 -22.74 -18.94
CA GLY A 373 10.09 -21.58 -18.30
C GLY A 373 11.28 -21.91 -17.42
N SER A 374 11.94 -20.89 -16.88
CA SER A 374 13.09 -21.01 -15.99
C SER A 374 12.77 -20.50 -14.58
N VAL A 375 13.37 -21.14 -13.58
CA VAL A 375 13.39 -20.68 -12.18
C VAL A 375 14.85 -20.53 -11.75
N GLN A 376 15.26 -19.35 -11.31
CA GLN A 376 16.64 -19.17 -10.87
C GLN A 376 16.84 -19.73 -9.46
N LYS A 377 15.99 -19.35 -8.50
CA LYS A 377 16.04 -19.83 -7.13
C LYS A 377 14.68 -20.42 -6.73
N ALA A 378 14.68 -21.62 -6.15
CA ALA A 378 13.51 -22.22 -5.55
C ALA A 378 13.71 -22.39 -4.04
N VAL A 379 12.82 -21.83 -3.22
CA VAL A 379 12.77 -21.98 -1.76
C VAL A 379 11.52 -22.80 -1.43
N LEU A 380 11.72 -24.05 -1.00
CA LEU A 380 10.63 -25.00 -0.78
C LEU A 380 10.47 -25.28 0.71
N ASN A 381 9.40 -24.73 1.29
CA ASN A 381 9.10 -24.79 2.72
C ASN A 381 8.12 -25.91 3.09
N THR A 382 7.61 -26.66 2.10
CA THR A 382 6.62 -27.71 2.31
C THR A 382 6.90 -28.95 1.45
N ASN A 383 6.47 -30.11 1.96
CA ASN A 383 6.63 -31.39 1.27
C ASN A 383 5.77 -31.52 0.01
N GLY A 384 6.24 -32.32 -0.93
CA GLY A 384 5.50 -32.72 -2.12
C GLY A 384 5.46 -31.64 -3.21
N CYS A 385 6.36 -30.66 -3.17
CA CYS A 385 6.60 -29.77 -4.30
C CYS A 385 7.23 -30.56 -5.47
N GLU A 386 6.81 -30.21 -6.69
CA GLU A 386 7.33 -30.81 -7.93
C GLU A 386 7.64 -29.73 -8.95
N LEU A 387 8.89 -29.62 -9.40
CA LEU A 387 9.34 -28.73 -10.45
C LEU A 387 9.88 -29.59 -11.61
N THR A 388 9.28 -29.46 -12.79
CA THR A 388 9.72 -30.23 -13.98
C THR A 388 11.02 -29.71 -14.56
N MET A 389 11.38 -28.42 -14.30
CA MET A 389 12.66 -27.84 -14.66
C MET A 389 13.66 -27.90 -13.51
N GLN A 390 14.96 -27.75 -13.80
CA GLN A 390 16.00 -27.63 -12.82
C GLN A 390 16.25 -26.16 -12.49
N PRO A 391 15.92 -25.65 -11.27
CA PRO A 391 16.33 -24.32 -10.84
C PRO A 391 17.86 -24.19 -10.76
N THR A 392 18.37 -22.96 -10.90
CA THR A 392 19.80 -22.69 -10.72
C THR A 392 20.25 -22.95 -9.27
N SER A 393 19.38 -22.65 -8.30
CA SER A 393 19.59 -23.00 -6.89
C SER A 393 18.29 -23.48 -6.25
N VAL A 394 18.42 -24.41 -5.30
CA VAL A 394 17.28 -24.97 -4.54
C VAL A 394 17.61 -24.91 -3.06
N GLU A 395 16.70 -24.35 -2.28
CA GLU A 395 16.73 -24.35 -0.81
C GLU A 395 15.50 -25.11 -0.31
N LEU A 396 15.70 -26.12 0.53
CA LEU A 396 14.62 -26.87 1.16
C LEU A 396 14.64 -26.59 2.67
N ALA A 397 13.47 -26.34 3.25
CA ALA A 397 13.36 -26.28 4.70
C ALA A 397 13.67 -27.63 5.33
N SER A 398 14.12 -27.66 6.58
CA SER A 398 14.50 -28.89 7.29
C SER A 398 13.41 -29.96 7.22
N GLY A 399 13.76 -31.15 6.77
CA GLY A 399 12.85 -32.31 6.63
C GLY A 399 11.92 -32.22 5.42
N VAL A 400 12.06 -31.25 4.56
CA VAL A 400 11.27 -31.15 3.33
C VAL A 400 11.86 -32.02 2.24
N THR A 401 10.97 -32.71 1.50
CA THR A 401 11.28 -33.47 0.30
C THR A 401 10.51 -32.88 -0.89
N ALA A 402 11.15 -32.87 -2.05
CA ALA A 402 10.57 -32.36 -3.30
C ALA A 402 11.05 -33.20 -4.49
N LYS A 403 10.37 -33.06 -5.64
CA LYS A 403 10.78 -33.65 -6.90
C LYS A 403 11.23 -32.55 -7.87
N ILE A 404 12.50 -32.57 -8.25
CA ILE A 404 13.10 -31.53 -9.10
C ILE A 404 13.69 -32.20 -10.35
N ALA A 405 13.26 -31.76 -11.55
CA ALA A 405 13.68 -32.31 -12.82
C ALA A 405 13.56 -33.87 -12.86
N GLY A 406 12.49 -34.40 -12.25
CA GLY A 406 12.20 -35.81 -12.18
C GLY A 406 12.97 -36.59 -11.10
N LYS A 407 13.84 -35.92 -10.31
CA LYS A 407 14.62 -36.54 -9.23
C LYS A 407 14.06 -36.15 -7.87
N ASP A 408 14.00 -37.11 -6.96
CA ASP A 408 13.64 -36.81 -5.57
C ASP A 408 14.84 -36.17 -4.87
N VAL A 409 14.58 -35.01 -4.23
CA VAL A 409 15.54 -34.29 -3.43
C VAL A 409 14.97 -34.10 -2.02
N ALA A 410 15.82 -34.17 -1.02
CA ALA A 410 15.45 -33.96 0.38
C ALA A 410 16.29 -32.82 0.94
N ALA A 411 15.73 -32.11 1.91
CA ALA A 411 16.53 -31.19 2.70
C ALA A 411 17.69 -31.98 3.29
N SER A 412 18.89 -31.47 3.09
CA SER A 412 20.02 -32.06 3.78
C SER A 412 19.79 -31.94 5.28
N THR A 413 20.10 -32.98 6.03
CA THR A 413 20.06 -32.90 7.50
C THR A 413 20.96 -31.74 7.91
N SER A 414 20.46 -30.83 8.72
CA SER A 414 21.24 -29.67 9.15
C SER A 414 22.54 -30.14 9.79
N VAL A 415 23.67 -29.86 9.13
CA VAL A 415 24.97 -30.15 9.71
C VAL A 415 25.21 -29.10 10.82
N SER A 416 25.36 -29.62 12.03
CA SER A 416 25.76 -28.77 13.17
C SER A 416 27.28 -28.77 13.30
N VAL A 417 27.84 -27.64 13.65
CA VAL A 417 29.28 -27.46 13.91
C VAL A 417 29.49 -26.99 15.35
N SER A 418 30.53 -27.53 15.99
CA SER A 418 30.91 -27.17 17.37
C SER A 418 32.42 -26.93 17.47
N PRO A 419 32.85 -25.78 18.04
CA PRO A 419 32.02 -24.63 18.38
C PRO A 419 31.44 -23.95 17.15
N SER A 420 30.24 -23.36 17.25
CA SER A 420 29.59 -22.62 16.17
C SER A 420 30.09 -21.17 16.04
N THR A 421 30.88 -20.71 17.03
CA THR A 421 31.49 -19.37 17.03
C THR A 421 32.93 -19.43 17.54
N LEU A 422 33.78 -18.56 17.02
CA LEU A 422 35.14 -18.35 17.47
C LEU A 422 35.41 -16.86 17.58
N SER A 423 35.96 -16.44 18.73
CA SER A 423 36.44 -15.08 18.95
C SER A 423 37.97 -15.11 19.07
N ILE A 424 38.64 -14.35 18.22
CA ILE A 424 40.12 -14.25 18.23
C ILE A 424 40.54 -12.79 18.26
N ASP A 425 41.60 -12.50 18.98
CA ASP A 425 42.28 -11.21 18.95
C ASP A 425 43.64 -11.38 18.25
N VAL A 426 43.78 -10.80 17.07
CA VAL A 426 44.99 -10.94 16.24
C VAL A 426 46.23 -10.29 16.84
N ASN A 427 46.11 -9.47 17.89
CA ASN A 427 47.23 -8.91 18.64
C ASN A 427 47.54 -9.68 19.91
N ASN A 428 46.71 -10.58 20.33
CA ASN A 428 47.03 -11.45 21.45
C ASN A 428 47.81 -12.66 20.90
N LYS A 429 49.14 -12.63 21.13
CA LYS A 429 50.05 -13.68 20.66
C LYS A 429 49.65 -15.06 21.16
N ASP A 430 49.05 -15.15 22.33
CA ASP A 430 48.56 -16.41 22.90
C ASP A 430 47.29 -16.89 22.21
N ALA A 431 46.37 -16.01 21.83
CA ALA A 431 45.14 -16.34 21.13
C ALA A 431 45.38 -16.85 19.68
N ILE A 432 46.43 -16.35 19.02
CA ILE A 432 46.83 -16.80 17.67
C ILE A 432 47.97 -17.84 17.70
N ALA A 433 48.35 -18.32 18.87
CA ALA A 433 49.41 -19.34 19.02
C ALA A 433 48.97 -20.72 18.51
N PHE A 434 47.67 -20.99 18.47
CA PHE A 434 47.10 -22.30 18.18
C PHE A 434 46.22 -22.29 16.93
N SER A 435 46.10 -23.47 16.33
CA SER A 435 45.07 -23.75 15.34
C SER A 435 43.80 -24.19 16.05
N TYR A 436 42.64 -23.84 15.51
CA TYR A 436 41.35 -24.14 16.12
C TYR A 436 40.64 -25.28 15.45
N GLU A 437 40.06 -26.16 16.23
CA GLU A 437 39.30 -27.34 15.75
C GLU A 437 37.81 -27.10 15.83
N PHE A 438 37.11 -27.51 14.79
CA PHE A 438 35.67 -27.49 14.68
C PHE A 438 35.21 -28.87 14.31
N THR A 439 34.32 -29.45 15.11
CA THR A 439 33.72 -30.77 14.85
C THR A 439 32.32 -30.61 14.30
N PHE A 440 31.88 -31.52 13.49
CA PHE A 440 30.52 -31.51 12.92
C PHE A 440 29.95 -32.93 12.88
N ASN A 441 28.60 -33.04 12.73
CA ASN A 441 27.86 -34.28 12.76
C ASN A 441 27.72 -34.97 11.36
N ALA A 442 28.38 -34.43 10.32
CA ALA A 442 28.49 -35.03 8.99
C ALA A 442 29.80 -35.84 8.87
N ASP A 443 29.94 -36.74 7.84
CA ASP A 443 31.20 -37.35 7.53
C ASP A 443 32.19 -36.29 6.97
N LYS A 444 33.40 -36.27 7.51
CA LYS A 444 34.44 -35.32 7.05
C LYS A 444 34.86 -35.57 5.60
N ASN A 445 34.70 -36.79 5.09
CA ASN A 445 35.06 -37.13 3.72
C ASN A 445 34.06 -36.54 2.70
N ASP A 446 32.82 -36.18 3.14
CA ASP A 446 31.82 -35.54 2.31
C ASP A 446 32.01 -34.00 2.27
N LEU A 447 32.98 -33.45 3.02
CA LEU A 447 33.26 -32.03 3.00
C LEU A 447 33.94 -31.62 1.68
N THR A 448 33.22 -30.90 0.85
CA THR A 448 33.67 -30.44 -0.49
C THR A 448 34.30 -29.10 -0.51
N ARG A 449 33.91 -28.21 0.45
CA ARG A 449 34.37 -26.85 0.45
C ARG A 449 34.36 -26.23 1.86
N VAL A 450 35.37 -25.46 2.17
CA VAL A 450 35.40 -24.49 3.28
C VAL A 450 35.65 -23.12 2.72
N SER A 451 34.83 -22.14 3.06
CA SER A 451 35.01 -20.76 2.63
C SER A 451 34.78 -19.79 3.79
N VAL A 452 35.41 -18.62 3.73
CA VAL A 452 35.20 -17.51 4.67
C VAL A 452 34.75 -16.28 3.87
N ASN A 453 33.54 -15.77 4.16
CA ASN A 453 32.92 -14.69 3.42
C ASN A 453 33.00 -14.90 1.88
N GLY A 454 32.71 -16.13 1.43
CA GLY A 454 32.73 -16.53 0.02
C GLY A 454 34.11 -16.84 -0.57
N THR A 455 35.21 -16.57 0.14
CA THR A 455 36.56 -16.91 -0.32
C THR A 455 36.92 -18.34 0.11
N ASN A 456 37.23 -19.22 -0.85
CA ASN A 456 37.55 -20.61 -0.57
C ASN A 456 38.92 -20.74 0.11
N LEU A 457 38.96 -21.56 1.16
CA LEU A 457 40.16 -21.97 1.87
C LEU A 457 40.81 -23.18 1.17
N LYS A 458 42.15 -23.29 1.27
CA LYS A 458 42.90 -24.40 0.71
C LYS A 458 43.19 -25.43 1.77
N GLN A 459 42.77 -26.68 1.55
CA GLN A 459 43.16 -27.81 2.40
C GLN A 459 44.67 -28.01 2.34
N GLY A 460 45.26 -28.34 3.48
CA GLY A 460 46.71 -28.50 3.62
C GLY A 460 47.49 -27.18 3.90
N THR A 461 46.86 -26.02 3.58
CA THR A 461 47.49 -24.69 3.75
C THR A 461 46.75 -23.84 4.79
N ASP A 462 45.42 -23.75 4.64
CA ASP A 462 44.58 -22.88 5.49
C ASP A 462 43.84 -23.71 6.54
N TYR A 463 43.48 -24.94 6.19
CA TYR A 463 42.85 -25.92 7.09
C TYR A 463 43.23 -27.36 6.73
N ASN A 464 42.94 -28.27 7.63
CA ASN A 464 43.01 -29.74 7.33
C ASN A 464 41.86 -30.46 8.02
N LEU A 465 41.52 -31.69 7.51
CA LEU A 465 40.60 -32.58 8.16
C LEU A 465 41.24 -33.16 9.43
N LEU A 466 40.43 -33.41 10.48
CA LEU A 466 40.87 -34.08 11.69
C LEU A 466 41.02 -35.59 11.41
N SER A 467 42.08 -36.20 11.95
CA SER A 467 42.36 -37.63 11.72
C SER A 467 41.42 -38.55 12.51
N ASP A 468 41.05 -38.14 13.70
CA ASP A 468 40.43 -38.95 14.76
C ASP A 468 38.92 -38.72 14.92
N LYS A 469 38.34 -37.68 14.28
CA LYS A 469 36.93 -37.30 14.39
C LYS A 469 36.47 -36.53 13.15
N ASN A 470 35.15 -36.43 12.98
CA ASN A 470 34.58 -35.60 11.95
C ASN A 470 34.77 -34.11 12.31
N GLY A 471 35.55 -33.42 11.49
CA GLY A 471 35.89 -32.01 11.77
C GLY A 471 37.06 -31.49 10.96
N ILE A 472 37.29 -30.21 11.14
CA ILE A 472 38.43 -29.48 10.55
C ILE A 472 39.28 -28.81 11.60
N ARG A 473 40.54 -28.62 11.30
CA ARG A 473 41.45 -27.73 12.04
C ARG A 473 41.83 -26.56 11.12
N VAL A 474 41.40 -25.36 11.50
CA VAL A 474 41.77 -24.12 10.80
C VAL A 474 43.09 -23.64 11.37
N TYR A 475 44.04 -23.40 10.48
CA TYR A 475 45.41 -23.08 10.88
C TYR A 475 45.52 -21.62 11.37
N LYS A 476 46.36 -21.43 12.38
CA LYS A 476 46.72 -20.10 12.91
C LYS A 476 47.30 -19.17 11.83
N THR A 477 48.01 -19.73 10.87
CA THR A 477 48.61 -18.96 9.75
C THR A 477 47.52 -18.29 8.91
N TYR A 478 46.40 -18.95 8.67
CA TYR A 478 45.25 -18.32 8.02
C TYR A 478 44.54 -17.31 8.91
N LEU A 479 44.25 -17.69 10.16
CA LEU A 479 43.52 -16.82 11.11
C LEU A 479 44.26 -15.49 11.35
N SER A 480 45.58 -15.51 11.37
CA SER A 480 46.40 -14.29 11.53
C SER A 480 46.38 -13.33 10.33
N THR A 481 45.86 -13.77 9.17
CA THR A 481 45.69 -12.91 8.00
C THR A 481 44.40 -12.11 8.02
N LEU A 482 43.44 -12.49 8.90
CA LEU A 482 42.16 -11.84 9.01
C LEU A 482 42.30 -10.46 9.67
N LYS A 483 41.62 -9.46 9.12
CA LYS A 483 41.49 -8.13 9.73
C LYS A 483 40.43 -8.13 10.80
N ALA A 484 40.44 -7.14 11.73
CA ALA A 484 39.35 -6.97 12.67
C ALA A 484 38.00 -6.84 11.93
N GLY A 485 37.00 -7.60 12.38
CA GLY A 485 35.69 -7.68 11.77
C GLY A 485 34.96 -8.98 12.11
N THR A 486 33.77 -9.13 11.61
CA THR A 486 32.98 -10.37 11.71
C THR A 486 33.02 -11.12 10.36
N TYR A 487 33.23 -12.40 10.42
CA TYR A 487 33.28 -13.29 9.28
C TYR A 487 32.37 -14.49 9.51
N THR A 488 31.90 -15.08 8.42
CA THR A 488 31.22 -16.37 8.44
C THR A 488 32.06 -17.37 7.66
N ALA A 489 32.52 -18.42 8.34
CA ALA A 489 33.08 -19.57 7.67
C ALA A 489 31.95 -20.56 7.34
N GLU A 490 31.82 -20.92 6.06
CA GLU A 490 30.84 -21.85 5.56
C GLU A 490 31.53 -23.16 5.15
N LEU A 491 31.01 -24.27 5.68
CA LEU A 491 31.38 -25.62 5.30
C LEU A 491 30.28 -26.16 4.36
N THR A 492 30.64 -26.68 3.20
CA THR A 492 29.69 -27.27 2.23
C THR A 492 30.05 -28.75 2.05
N PHE A 493 29.05 -29.64 2.11
CA PHE A 493 29.20 -31.08 1.99
C PHE A 493 28.69 -31.58 0.61
N GLU A 494 28.99 -32.84 0.26
CA GLU A 494 28.69 -33.43 -1.06
C GLU A 494 27.17 -33.45 -1.34
N ASP A 495 26.35 -33.64 -0.30
CA ASP A 495 24.89 -33.63 -0.37
C ASP A 495 24.30 -32.21 -0.48
N GLY A 496 25.15 -31.16 -0.54
CA GLY A 496 24.76 -29.77 -0.57
C GLY A 496 24.45 -29.16 0.81
N SER A 497 24.55 -29.96 1.90
CA SER A 497 24.38 -29.46 3.26
C SER A 497 25.45 -28.45 3.60
N LYS A 498 25.12 -27.51 4.51
CA LYS A 498 26.00 -26.45 4.93
C LYS A 498 26.01 -26.31 6.43
N ALA A 499 27.17 -25.95 6.99
CA ALA A 499 27.31 -25.50 8.36
C ALA A 499 28.09 -24.18 8.40
N ALA A 500 27.75 -23.34 9.35
CA ALA A 500 28.36 -22.01 9.48
C ALA A 500 29.05 -21.86 10.82
N ILE A 501 30.24 -21.23 10.82
CA ILE A 501 30.98 -20.84 11.99
C ILE A 501 31.10 -19.31 11.99
N GLY A 502 30.59 -18.65 13.02
CA GLY A 502 30.77 -17.22 13.21
C GLY A 502 32.19 -16.93 13.74
N LEU A 503 32.95 -16.11 13.02
CA LEU A 503 34.28 -15.67 13.44
C LEU A 503 34.24 -14.21 13.83
N ALA A 504 34.51 -13.90 15.09
CA ALA A 504 34.67 -12.53 15.57
C ALA A 504 36.17 -12.26 15.75
N VAL A 505 36.73 -11.47 14.83
CA VAL A 505 38.15 -11.08 14.85
C VAL A 505 38.26 -9.69 15.43
N SER A 506 38.93 -9.54 16.57
CA SER A 506 39.29 -8.28 17.18
C SER A 506 40.78 -7.98 16.96
N ASN A 507 41.12 -6.70 17.06
CA ASN A 507 42.50 -6.24 17.06
C ASN A 507 42.64 -5.26 18.22
N SER A 508 43.11 -5.72 19.35
CA SER A 508 43.28 -4.91 20.57
C SER A 508 44.20 -3.71 20.39
N ALA A 509 44.99 -3.67 19.31
CA ALA A 509 45.76 -2.50 18.88
C ALA A 509 44.95 -1.50 18.04
N GLN A 510 43.70 -1.80 17.68
CA GLN A 510 42.89 -0.89 16.90
C GLN A 510 42.07 0.04 17.81
N SER A 511 42.12 1.33 17.48
CA SER A 511 41.29 2.33 18.16
C SER A 511 39.81 2.09 17.87
N ALA A 512 38.97 2.21 18.87
CA ALA A 512 37.54 2.01 18.75
C ALA A 512 36.74 3.04 19.56
N VAL A 513 35.48 3.26 19.19
CA VAL A 513 34.53 4.11 19.91
C VAL A 513 33.21 3.40 20.15
N SER A 514 32.65 3.59 21.33
CA SER A 514 31.34 3.06 21.71
C SER A 514 30.55 4.08 22.55
N PRO A 515 29.28 4.32 22.24
CA PRO A 515 28.51 3.75 21.14
C PRO A 515 28.96 4.28 19.76
N SER A 516 28.68 3.53 18.71
CA SER A 516 28.98 3.93 17.32
C SER A 516 28.00 4.98 16.79
N GLN A 517 26.92 5.26 17.52
CA GLN A 517 25.93 6.27 17.19
C GLN A 517 25.46 6.99 18.46
N ILE A 518 25.31 8.31 18.36
CA ILE A 518 24.75 9.18 19.41
C ILE A 518 23.71 10.11 18.80
N THR A 519 22.77 10.55 19.62
CA THR A 519 21.69 11.47 19.19
C THR A 519 21.64 12.67 20.11
N PHE A 520 21.68 13.86 19.53
CA PHE A 520 21.45 15.12 20.20
C PHE A 520 20.14 15.74 19.74
N ASP A 521 19.29 16.12 20.65
CA ASP A 521 18.02 16.77 20.36
C ASP A 521 18.09 18.25 20.72
N LYS A 522 17.73 19.11 19.79
CA LYS A 522 17.72 20.56 20.00
C LYS A 522 16.57 21.03 20.88
N TYR A 523 15.60 20.20 21.15
CA TYR A 523 14.50 20.50 22.06
C TYR A 523 14.97 20.46 23.53
N GLU A 524 14.98 21.63 24.19
CA GLU A 524 15.56 21.79 25.53
C GLU A 524 14.93 20.92 26.62
N GLN A 525 13.69 20.46 26.42
CA GLN A 525 13.01 19.57 27.36
C GLN A 525 13.23 18.09 27.05
N SER A 526 13.91 17.78 25.96
CA SER A 526 14.27 16.40 25.61
C SER A 526 15.39 15.89 26.52
N ALA A 527 15.33 14.63 26.91
CA ALA A 527 16.42 13.98 27.64
C ALA A 527 17.74 13.97 26.85
N ASN A 528 17.64 14.06 25.51
CA ASN A 528 18.81 14.12 24.62
C ASN A 528 19.33 15.56 24.38
N TYR A 529 18.73 16.60 24.98
CA TYR A 529 19.31 17.94 25.07
C TYR A 529 20.36 17.96 26.19
N ALA A 530 21.35 17.14 26.03
CA ALA A 530 22.40 16.93 27.03
C ALA A 530 23.72 16.67 26.32
N ASP A 531 24.82 16.80 27.07
CA ASP A 531 26.12 16.39 26.56
C ASP A 531 26.09 14.93 26.13
N GLN A 532 26.69 14.65 24.98
CA GLN A 532 26.75 13.29 24.43
C GLN A 532 28.07 12.63 24.80
N THR A 533 28.00 11.43 25.35
CA THR A 533 29.19 10.74 25.86
C THR A 533 29.47 9.52 25.00
N VAL A 534 30.74 9.36 24.63
CA VAL A 534 31.29 8.14 24.02
C VAL A 534 32.55 7.70 24.75
N ASN A 535 32.81 6.41 24.71
CA ASN A 535 34.05 5.84 25.23
C ASN A 535 34.96 5.43 24.05
N VAL A 536 36.19 5.86 24.09
CA VAL A 536 37.21 5.49 23.12
C VAL A 536 38.22 4.54 23.74
N VAL A 537 38.56 3.53 23.00
CA VAL A 537 39.65 2.59 23.35
C VAL A 537 40.77 2.91 22.41
N LEU A 538 41.95 3.19 22.96
CA LEU A 538 43.16 3.42 22.21
C LEU A 538 44.21 2.37 22.57
N PRO A 539 45.00 1.90 21.60
CA PRO A 539 46.13 1.00 21.88
C PRO A 539 47.12 1.57 22.88
N ALA A 540 47.81 0.69 23.59
CA ALA A 540 48.84 1.10 24.55
C ALA A 540 49.91 2.02 23.87
N GLY A 541 50.20 3.17 24.51
CA GLY A 541 51.08 4.18 23.96
C GLY A 541 50.46 5.14 22.94
N THR A 542 49.19 4.96 22.60
CA THR A 542 48.46 5.87 21.71
C THR A 542 47.64 6.88 22.54
N ARG A 543 47.60 8.11 22.09
CA ARG A 543 46.76 9.17 22.67
C ARG A 543 45.81 9.74 21.64
N LEU A 544 44.74 10.32 22.08
CA LEU A 544 43.79 11.06 21.23
C LEU A 544 44.42 12.47 20.95
N ASP A 545 44.62 12.77 19.68
CA ASP A 545 45.16 14.08 19.28
C ASP A 545 44.03 15.09 19.00
N SER A 546 42.97 14.68 18.33
CA SER A 546 41.86 15.60 18.01
C SER A 546 40.56 14.90 17.78
N VAL A 547 39.46 15.69 17.88
CA VAL A 547 38.10 15.30 17.59
C VAL A 547 37.50 16.28 16.58
N LYS A 548 36.75 15.77 15.58
CA LYS A 548 36.07 16.57 14.54
C LYS A 548 34.62 16.20 14.44
N ILE A 549 33.76 17.18 14.10
CA ILE A 549 32.39 16.93 13.62
C ILE A 549 32.29 17.39 12.18
N GLY A 550 32.12 16.46 11.24
CA GLY A 550 32.30 16.73 9.83
C GLY A 550 33.70 17.21 9.52
N SER A 551 33.85 18.38 8.90
CA SER A 551 35.14 19.02 8.64
C SER A 551 35.63 19.93 9.80
N THR A 552 34.80 20.23 10.79
CA THR A 552 35.10 21.18 11.88
C THR A 552 35.92 20.50 12.97
N MET A 553 37.12 21.02 13.26
CA MET A 553 37.91 20.62 14.41
C MET A 553 37.28 21.15 15.69
N LEU A 554 37.19 20.31 16.71
CA LEU A 554 36.68 20.67 18.03
C LEU A 554 37.81 21.04 18.97
N GLU A 555 37.59 22.03 19.84
CA GLU A 555 38.50 22.49 20.84
C GLU A 555 38.29 21.77 22.16
N ARG A 556 39.32 21.12 22.70
CA ARG A 556 39.26 20.42 23.99
C ARG A 556 39.10 21.43 25.13
N GLY A 557 38.14 21.19 26.00
CA GLY A 557 37.78 22.08 27.10
C GLY A 557 36.65 23.05 26.77
N THR A 558 36.45 23.40 25.50
CA THR A 558 35.41 24.31 25.00
C THR A 558 34.27 23.58 24.30
N ASP A 559 34.62 22.63 23.41
CA ASP A 559 33.65 21.86 22.62
C ASP A 559 33.46 20.46 23.14
N TYR A 560 34.48 19.88 23.75
CA TYR A 560 34.43 18.55 24.34
C TYR A 560 35.41 18.42 25.51
N THR A 561 35.10 17.46 26.38
CA THR A 561 36.05 17.01 27.42
C THR A 561 36.53 15.59 27.12
N TYR A 562 37.74 15.28 27.51
CA TYR A 562 38.32 13.93 27.38
C TYR A 562 39.04 13.51 28.66
N ASN A 563 38.57 12.40 29.23
CA ASN A 563 39.20 11.72 30.36
C ASN A 563 40.06 10.57 29.79
N ALA A 564 41.38 10.75 29.78
CA ALA A 564 42.30 9.76 29.22
C ALA A 564 42.44 8.50 30.08
N THR A 565 42.05 8.53 31.38
CA THR A 565 42.15 7.38 32.26
C THR A 565 41.14 6.29 31.94
N ASN A 566 39.93 6.69 31.58
CA ASN A 566 38.84 5.77 31.26
C ASN A 566 38.32 5.85 29.80
N GLY A 567 39.01 6.65 28.97
CA GLY A 567 38.65 6.81 27.55
C GLY A 567 37.38 7.59 27.26
N THR A 568 36.78 8.25 28.27
CA THR A 568 35.49 8.93 28.09
C THR A 568 35.66 10.29 27.40
N ILE A 569 34.94 10.50 26.30
CA ILE A 569 34.79 11.79 25.63
C ILE A 569 33.35 12.26 25.82
N ARG A 570 33.20 13.51 26.24
CA ARG A 570 31.92 14.17 26.42
C ARG A 570 31.85 15.35 25.47
N LEU A 571 31.03 15.27 24.44
CA LEU A 571 30.73 16.35 23.51
C LEU A 571 29.72 17.28 24.19
N LEU A 572 30.07 18.56 24.29
CA LEU A 572 29.27 19.51 25.06
C LEU A 572 28.01 19.93 24.27
N LYS A 573 26.89 19.99 24.97
CA LYS A 573 25.59 20.34 24.37
C LYS A 573 25.60 21.71 23.69
N GLU A 574 26.35 22.68 24.23
CA GLU A 574 26.50 24.02 23.66
C GLU A 574 27.12 23.99 22.26
N THR A 575 28.02 23.04 22.01
CA THR A 575 28.63 22.82 20.71
C THR A 575 27.67 22.08 19.77
N LEU A 576 26.96 21.09 20.30
CA LEU A 576 25.97 20.32 19.53
C LEU A 576 24.76 21.15 19.14
N ALA A 577 24.30 22.05 20.00
CA ALA A 577 23.18 22.96 19.74
C ALA A 577 23.41 23.94 18.57
N LYS A 578 24.67 24.28 18.27
CA LYS A 578 25.05 25.12 17.12
C LYS A 578 24.93 24.38 15.79
N LYS A 579 24.83 23.04 15.77
CA LYS A 579 24.68 22.27 14.52
C LYS A 579 23.25 22.34 14.00
N SER A 580 23.11 22.35 12.67
CA SER A 580 21.82 22.20 12.02
C SER A 580 21.29 20.76 12.20
N LYS A 581 19.98 20.56 11.97
CA LYS A 581 19.41 19.21 11.92
C LYS A 581 20.09 18.40 10.82
N GLY A 582 20.42 17.13 11.12
CA GLY A 582 21.11 16.27 10.16
C GLY A 582 22.01 15.26 10.84
N THR A 583 22.62 14.42 10.03
CA THR A 583 23.58 13.40 10.49
C THR A 583 25.01 13.88 10.19
N TYR A 584 25.87 13.75 11.18
CA TYR A 584 27.27 14.14 11.13
C TYR A 584 28.16 12.97 11.49
N THR A 585 29.34 12.93 10.91
CA THR A 585 30.40 12.01 11.33
C THR A 585 31.25 12.71 12.40
N VAL A 586 31.36 12.11 13.57
CA VAL A 586 32.33 12.49 14.60
C VAL A 586 33.58 11.64 14.36
N THR A 587 34.71 12.28 14.09
CA THR A 587 35.97 11.61 13.81
C THR A 587 36.95 11.82 14.96
N PHE A 588 37.48 10.74 15.47
CA PHE A 588 38.51 10.69 16.52
C PHE A 588 39.88 10.38 15.85
N VAL A 589 40.84 11.27 16.05
CA VAL A 589 42.15 11.17 15.40
C VAL A 589 43.17 10.85 16.48
N PRO A 590 43.73 9.63 16.48
CA PRO A 590 44.82 9.29 17.37
C PRO A 590 46.14 9.79 16.79
N ASN A 591 47.16 9.95 17.65
CA ASN A 591 48.50 10.33 17.24
C ASN A 591 49.22 9.24 16.43
N GLN A 592 48.76 8.00 16.51
CA GLN A 592 49.23 6.85 15.73
C GLN A 592 48.05 5.96 15.33
N GLY A 593 48.12 5.37 14.13
CA GLY A 593 47.08 4.53 13.60
C GLY A 593 46.01 5.31 12.84
N SER A 594 44.97 4.60 12.42
CA SER A 594 43.86 5.16 11.63
C SER A 594 42.83 5.88 12.50
N SER A 595 42.27 6.97 11.98
CA SER A 595 41.10 7.62 12.60
C SER A 595 39.88 6.68 12.61
N PHE A 596 39.05 6.84 13.62
CA PHE A 596 37.82 6.07 13.77
C PHE A 596 36.66 7.00 14.09
N THR A 597 35.42 6.55 13.90
CA THR A 597 34.28 7.45 13.83
C THR A 597 33.07 6.92 14.60
N CYS A 598 32.21 7.85 15.06
CA CYS A 598 30.81 7.54 15.40
C CYS A 598 29.87 8.47 14.64
N SER A 599 28.62 8.06 14.47
CA SER A 599 27.57 8.86 13.88
C SER A 599 26.89 9.74 14.92
N LEU A 600 26.72 11.03 14.65
CA LEU A 600 25.94 11.96 15.46
C LEU A 600 24.68 12.37 14.70
N SER A 601 23.52 12.03 15.19
CA SER A 601 22.23 12.51 14.69
C SER A 601 21.79 13.74 15.48
N VAL A 602 21.62 14.88 14.82
CA VAL A 602 21.07 16.10 15.41
C VAL A 602 19.61 16.22 14.97
N VAL A 603 18.70 16.08 15.90
CA VAL A 603 17.25 16.17 15.69
C VAL A 603 16.67 17.38 16.44
N ASP A 604 15.43 17.69 16.18
CA ASP A 604 14.64 18.67 16.92
C ASP A 604 13.23 18.11 17.04
N THR A 605 12.92 17.58 18.21
CA THR A 605 11.61 17.00 18.53
C THR A 605 10.70 17.99 19.25
N ALA A 606 11.07 19.30 19.22
CA ALA A 606 10.22 20.33 19.79
C ALA A 606 8.80 20.24 19.21
N PRO A 607 7.76 20.23 20.05
CA PRO A 607 6.40 20.27 19.57
C PRO A 607 6.21 21.47 18.64
N VAL A 608 5.60 21.26 17.50
CA VAL A 608 5.34 22.31 16.51
C VAL A 608 3.92 22.86 16.68
N ASN A 609 3.80 24.18 16.60
CA ASN A 609 2.49 24.78 16.40
C ASN A 609 2.08 24.55 14.93
N GLU A 610 0.80 24.37 14.69
CA GLU A 610 0.26 24.06 13.36
C GLU A 610 -0.97 24.90 13.07
N VAL A 611 -1.15 25.34 11.83
CA VAL A 611 -2.37 25.94 11.32
C VAL A 611 -3.07 25.00 10.36
N VAL A 612 -4.35 24.72 10.58
CA VAL A 612 -5.13 23.77 9.80
C VAL A 612 -6.40 24.43 9.26
N PRO A 613 -6.62 24.39 7.94
CA PRO A 613 -5.72 23.88 6.90
C PRO A 613 -4.48 24.77 6.73
N GLY A 614 -3.37 24.18 6.28
CA GLY A 614 -2.11 24.93 6.01
C GLY A 614 -2.13 25.69 4.69
N THR A 615 -3.11 25.40 3.82
CA THR A 615 -3.34 26.09 2.54
C THR A 615 -4.84 26.26 2.32
N VAL A 616 -5.25 27.41 1.81
CA VAL A 616 -6.65 27.72 1.45
C VAL A 616 -6.69 28.53 0.16
N ASP A 617 -7.77 28.40 -0.60
CA ASP A 617 -8.04 29.27 -1.74
C ASP A 617 -8.97 30.40 -1.28
N PHE A 618 -8.69 31.61 -1.72
CA PHE A 618 -9.47 32.80 -1.46
C PHE A 618 -9.89 33.44 -2.78
N ASP A 619 -11.19 33.56 -3.00
CA ASP A 619 -11.69 34.19 -4.21
C ASP A 619 -11.67 35.74 -4.07
N ALA A 620 -10.91 36.36 -4.94
CA ALA A 620 -10.77 37.82 -4.96
C ALA A 620 -12.01 38.56 -5.55
N ASN A 621 -12.92 37.84 -6.18
CA ASN A 621 -14.18 38.43 -6.69
C ASN A 621 -15.14 38.67 -5.54
N THR A 622 -15.39 39.99 -5.25
CA THR A 622 -16.24 40.41 -4.14
C THR A 622 -17.71 39.96 -4.23
N SER A 623 -18.15 39.54 -5.42
CA SER A 623 -19.49 38.99 -5.65
C SER A 623 -19.56 37.46 -5.51
N SER A 624 -18.43 36.79 -5.32
CA SER A 624 -18.36 35.35 -5.12
C SER A 624 -18.63 34.98 -3.66
N GLY A 625 -19.26 33.82 -3.45
CA GLY A 625 -19.36 33.22 -2.11
C GLY A 625 -17.99 32.84 -1.51
N GLY A 626 -16.95 32.70 -2.31
CA GLY A 626 -15.56 32.47 -1.89
C GLY A 626 -14.86 33.75 -1.37
N TYR A 627 -15.46 34.95 -1.53
CA TYR A 627 -15.02 36.17 -0.87
C TYR A 627 -15.55 36.23 0.57
N ALA A 628 -14.97 35.38 1.40
CA ALA A 628 -15.42 35.17 2.79
C ALA A 628 -14.25 35.28 3.76
N ASP A 629 -14.56 35.51 5.04
CA ASP A 629 -13.55 35.46 6.09
C ASP A 629 -12.89 34.07 6.14
N LEU A 630 -11.57 34.05 6.25
CA LEU A 630 -10.84 32.79 6.37
C LEU A 630 -10.86 32.31 7.82
N VAL A 631 -11.32 31.08 8.00
CA VAL A 631 -11.40 30.46 9.31
C VAL A 631 -10.45 29.26 9.34
N VAL A 632 -9.48 29.31 10.24
CA VAL A 632 -8.50 28.22 10.44
C VAL A 632 -8.43 27.82 11.91
N THR A 633 -7.97 26.60 12.15
CA THR A 633 -7.66 26.12 13.50
C THR A 633 -6.16 26.25 13.75
N LEU A 634 -5.78 26.93 14.82
CA LEU A 634 -4.40 27.04 15.28
C LEU A 634 -4.17 26.07 16.44
N ASN A 635 -3.55 24.93 16.13
CA ASN A 635 -3.11 23.97 17.13
C ASN A 635 -1.83 24.48 17.78
N MET A 636 -1.89 24.83 19.05
CA MET A 636 -0.78 25.42 19.77
C MET A 636 -0.16 24.38 20.74
N VAL A 637 1.16 24.33 20.79
CA VAL A 637 1.85 23.58 21.84
C VAL A 637 1.51 24.16 23.20
N ASP A 638 1.58 23.32 24.24
CA ASP A 638 1.21 23.71 25.60
C ASP A 638 1.94 24.99 26.06
N GLY A 639 1.17 25.95 26.56
CA GLY A 639 1.64 27.26 26.98
C GLY A 639 2.05 28.22 25.86
N ALA A 640 1.87 27.88 24.58
CA ALA A 640 2.06 28.82 23.48
C ALA A 640 0.86 29.75 23.35
N LYS A 641 1.13 30.97 22.87
CA LYS A 641 0.11 32.01 22.56
C LYS A 641 0.44 32.59 21.20
N LEU A 642 -0.58 32.93 20.42
CA LEU A 642 -0.42 33.75 19.23
C LEU A 642 -0.04 35.17 19.64
N LYS A 643 1.08 35.69 19.13
CA LYS A 643 1.51 37.07 19.33
C LYS A 643 0.91 38.02 18.30
N ASN A 644 0.97 37.65 17.04
CA ASN A 644 0.37 38.36 15.92
C ASN A 644 0.41 37.48 14.67
N ILE A 645 -0.26 37.93 13.60
CA ILE A 645 -0.17 37.35 12.28
C ILE A 645 0.56 38.31 11.36
N ARG A 646 1.47 37.86 10.54
CA ARG A 646 2.22 38.67 9.57
C ARG A 646 2.08 38.11 8.17
N SER A 647 1.96 39.01 7.18
CA SER A 647 2.03 38.64 5.77
C SER A 647 2.78 39.74 5.02
N ASN A 648 3.69 39.36 4.11
CA ASN A 648 4.47 40.33 3.29
C ASN A 648 5.12 41.47 4.10
N GLY A 649 5.66 41.15 5.28
CA GLY A 649 6.32 42.12 6.16
C GLY A 649 5.39 43.02 7.00
N LYS A 650 4.07 42.98 6.76
CA LYS A 650 3.07 43.72 7.53
C LYS A 650 2.51 42.85 8.65
N THR A 651 2.22 43.43 9.79
CA THR A 651 1.55 42.79 10.92
C THR A 651 0.07 43.09 10.87
N LEU A 652 -0.80 42.10 11.00
CA LEU A 652 -2.24 42.25 11.07
C LEU A 652 -2.66 42.70 12.48
N GLU A 653 -3.70 43.55 12.55
CA GLU A 653 -4.25 44.06 13.80
C GLU A 653 -5.32 43.12 14.35
N GLU A 654 -5.14 42.68 15.60
CA GLU A 654 -6.10 41.84 16.30
C GLU A 654 -7.38 42.60 16.58
N ASN A 655 -8.51 41.93 16.58
CA ASN A 655 -9.88 42.45 16.72
C ASN A 655 -10.39 43.32 15.57
N TRP A 656 -9.55 43.60 14.56
CA TRP A 656 -9.96 44.32 13.35
C TRP A 656 -9.69 43.54 12.08
N GLN A 657 -8.45 43.07 11.88
CA GLN A 657 -8.08 42.29 10.70
C GLN A 657 -8.12 40.78 10.94
N TYR A 658 -7.96 40.37 12.18
CA TYR A 658 -8.22 38.99 12.61
C TYR A 658 -8.71 38.93 14.05
N LYS A 659 -9.36 37.84 14.41
CA LYS A 659 -9.70 37.52 15.81
C LYS A 659 -9.35 36.07 16.11
N ILE A 660 -9.08 35.80 17.40
CA ILE A 660 -8.83 34.44 17.92
C ILE A 660 -9.85 34.12 19.02
N GLU A 661 -10.49 32.96 18.91
CA GLU A 661 -11.44 32.43 19.87
C GLU A 661 -11.04 30.98 20.19
N GLY A 662 -10.33 30.77 21.28
CA GLY A 662 -9.73 29.46 21.60
C GLY A 662 -8.66 29.09 20.58
N SER A 663 -8.85 27.97 19.86
CA SER A 663 -7.99 27.53 18.76
C SER A 663 -8.42 28.07 17.40
N LYS A 664 -9.60 28.69 17.31
CA LYS A 664 -10.14 29.18 16.04
C LYS A 664 -9.62 30.59 15.76
N VAL A 665 -9.01 30.79 14.61
CA VAL A 665 -8.57 32.11 14.12
C VAL A 665 -9.37 32.44 12.87
N THR A 666 -9.98 33.60 12.88
CA THR A 666 -10.74 34.14 11.76
C THR A 666 -9.99 35.37 11.21
N ILE A 667 -9.55 35.34 9.97
CA ILE A 667 -8.92 36.44 9.25
C ILE A 667 -9.98 37.09 8.37
N ASN A 668 -10.19 38.40 8.55
CA ASN A 668 -11.20 39.17 7.82
C ASN A 668 -10.88 39.17 6.31
N LYS A 669 -11.90 38.89 5.50
CA LYS A 669 -11.77 38.84 4.04
C LYS A 669 -11.17 40.10 3.42
N SER A 670 -11.46 41.29 3.97
CA SER A 670 -10.88 42.53 3.47
C SER A 670 -9.37 42.61 3.77
N ALA A 671 -8.93 42.08 4.92
CA ALA A 671 -7.52 41.97 5.23
C ALA A 671 -6.82 40.92 4.31
N VAL A 672 -7.46 39.81 4.02
CA VAL A 672 -6.91 38.79 3.07
C VAL A 672 -6.78 39.42 1.68
N ALA A 673 -7.85 40.08 1.18
CA ALA A 673 -7.86 40.69 -0.15
C ALA A 673 -6.80 41.78 -0.33
N GLU A 674 -6.41 42.47 0.74
CA GLU A 674 -5.39 43.52 0.70
C GLU A 674 -4.03 42.97 0.20
N PHE A 675 -3.67 41.73 0.58
CA PHE A 675 -2.41 41.12 0.18
C PHE A 675 -2.43 40.52 -1.24
N GLY A 676 -3.63 40.31 -1.84
CA GLY A 676 -3.81 39.91 -3.22
C GLY A 676 -3.84 41.03 -4.24
N LYS A 677 -4.01 42.27 -3.80
CA LYS A 677 -4.11 43.45 -4.69
C LYS A 677 -2.88 43.71 -5.56
N SER A 678 -1.73 43.18 -5.23
CA SER A 678 -0.47 43.32 -5.99
C SER A 678 -0.37 42.36 -7.19
N GLY A 679 -1.40 41.56 -7.50
CA GLY A 679 -1.38 40.54 -8.55
C GLY A 679 -0.60 39.27 -8.13
N ALA A 680 -0.38 39.08 -6.84
CA ALA A 680 0.26 37.89 -6.31
C ALA A 680 -0.68 36.70 -6.45
N SER A 681 -0.15 35.55 -6.88
CA SER A 681 -0.92 34.30 -6.96
C SER A 681 -1.18 33.68 -5.59
N TYR A 682 -0.40 34.04 -4.59
CA TYR A 682 -0.59 33.61 -3.19
C TYR A 682 0.01 34.63 -2.22
N ALA A 683 -0.37 34.50 -0.95
CA ALA A 683 0.29 35.18 0.18
C ALA A 683 0.46 34.18 1.34
N ASP A 684 1.58 34.28 2.04
CA ASP A 684 1.88 33.49 3.22
C ASP A 684 1.59 34.29 4.48
N PHE A 685 0.70 33.80 5.34
CA PHE A 685 0.34 34.37 6.63
C PHE A 685 1.06 33.62 7.73
N VAL A 686 2.05 34.23 8.35
CA VAL A 686 2.87 33.64 9.42
C VAL A 686 2.21 33.96 10.76
N PHE A 687 1.85 32.91 11.50
CA PHE A 687 1.29 32.98 12.85
C PHE A 687 2.44 33.06 13.86
N VAL A 688 2.83 34.25 14.29
CA VAL A 688 3.98 34.44 15.17
C VAL A 688 3.62 33.99 16.59
N MET A 689 4.28 32.95 17.05
CA MET A 689 4.01 32.32 18.32
C MET A 689 4.90 32.86 19.45
N SER A 690 4.42 32.74 20.70
CA SER A 690 5.22 33.04 21.88
C SER A 690 6.23 31.94 22.23
N LYS A 691 5.96 30.70 21.80
CA LYS A 691 6.73 29.49 22.05
C LYS A 691 6.58 28.51 20.89
N GLY A 692 7.63 27.78 20.55
CA GLY A 692 7.64 26.83 19.42
C GLY A 692 7.75 27.55 18.06
N GLN A 693 7.68 26.79 17.00
CA GLN A 693 7.74 27.31 15.63
C GLN A 693 6.46 28.11 15.29
N SER A 694 6.63 29.09 14.45
CA SER A 694 5.52 29.91 13.94
C SER A 694 4.99 29.29 12.65
N PRO A 695 3.78 28.71 12.64
CA PRO A 695 3.23 28.06 11.44
C PRO A 695 2.79 29.11 10.41
N THR A 696 2.70 28.67 9.17
CA THR A 696 2.33 29.49 8.02
C THR A 696 1.10 28.94 7.34
N LEU A 697 0.10 29.80 7.10
CA LEU A 697 -1.04 29.55 6.23
C LEU A 697 -0.70 30.11 4.86
N ARG A 698 -0.77 29.32 3.82
CA ARG A 698 -0.72 29.79 2.44
C ARG A 698 -2.13 30.07 1.94
N VAL A 699 -2.36 31.26 1.44
CA VAL A 699 -3.61 31.67 0.81
C VAL A 699 -3.36 31.86 -0.68
N ASN A 700 -3.93 31.00 -1.50
CA ASN A 700 -3.90 31.16 -2.95
C ASN A 700 -5.03 32.11 -3.38
N TYR A 701 -4.73 33.06 -4.25
CA TYR A 701 -5.74 33.98 -4.78
C TYR A 701 -6.27 33.41 -6.10
N VAL A 702 -7.57 33.17 -6.11
CA VAL A 702 -8.32 32.80 -7.31
C VAL A 702 -9.31 33.92 -7.65
N THR A 703 -9.77 33.96 -8.87
CA THR A 703 -10.82 34.94 -9.27
C THR A 703 -11.82 34.21 -10.11
N THR A 704 -13.02 34.00 -9.58
CA THR A 704 -14.12 33.42 -10.33
C THR A 704 -14.93 34.51 -11.01
N TYR A 705 -15.37 34.27 -12.22
CA TYR A 705 -16.20 35.17 -12.99
C TYR A 705 -17.54 34.51 -13.27
N ALA A 706 -18.63 35.24 -13.04
CA ALA A 706 -19.94 34.78 -13.50
C ALA A 706 -20.03 35.01 -15.02
N LEU A 707 -20.26 33.93 -15.76
CA LEU A 707 -20.54 34.03 -17.18
C LEU A 707 -22.06 33.96 -17.38
N THR A 708 -22.64 34.99 -17.97
CA THR A 708 -24.06 34.98 -18.34
C THR A 708 -24.17 34.94 -19.85
N ALA A 709 -24.82 33.90 -20.36
CA ALA A 709 -25.16 33.79 -21.78
C ALA A 709 -26.67 33.87 -21.95
N SER A 710 -27.12 34.68 -22.89
CA SER A 710 -28.51 34.69 -23.29
C SER A 710 -28.61 34.24 -24.73
N VAL A 711 -29.44 33.23 -24.97
CA VAL A 711 -29.73 32.72 -26.33
C VAL A 711 -31.02 33.35 -26.80
N VAL A 712 -30.92 34.07 -27.89
CA VAL A 712 -32.07 34.77 -28.50
C VAL A 712 -32.22 34.29 -29.97
N ASP A 713 -33.45 34.39 -30.50
CA ASP A 713 -33.71 34.16 -31.91
C ASP A 713 -33.22 35.34 -32.77
N ASP A 714 -33.44 35.31 -34.09
CA ASP A 714 -33.06 36.33 -35.04
C ASP A 714 -33.85 37.65 -34.91
N LEU A 715 -34.88 37.67 -34.04
CA LEU A 715 -35.64 38.84 -33.65
C LEU A 715 -35.24 39.41 -32.28
N GLY A 716 -34.25 38.76 -31.63
CA GLY A 716 -33.75 39.16 -30.30
C GLY A 716 -34.62 38.67 -29.13
N LEU A 717 -35.54 37.73 -29.35
CA LEU A 717 -36.39 37.17 -28.30
C LEU A 717 -35.74 35.97 -27.62
N PRO A 718 -35.84 35.80 -26.30
CA PRO A 718 -35.25 34.67 -25.57
C PRO A 718 -35.80 33.33 -26.05
N ILE A 719 -34.91 32.37 -26.37
CA ILE A 719 -35.29 31.00 -26.72
C ILE A 719 -35.37 30.17 -25.43
N SER A 720 -36.59 29.76 -25.11
CA SER A 720 -36.84 28.90 -23.97
C SER A 720 -36.33 27.48 -24.19
N GLY A 721 -35.54 26.92 -23.27
CA GLY A 721 -35.00 25.56 -23.34
C GLY A 721 -33.75 25.41 -24.22
N ALA A 722 -33.15 26.50 -24.67
CA ALA A 722 -31.87 26.45 -25.35
C ALA A 722 -30.76 25.97 -24.40
N SER A 723 -29.94 25.02 -24.87
CA SER A 723 -28.77 24.55 -24.16
C SER A 723 -27.54 25.28 -24.65
N VAL A 724 -26.77 25.86 -23.72
CA VAL A 724 -25.48 26.50 -24.00
C VAL A 724 -24.38 25.67 -23.37
N THR A 725 -23.50 25.13 -24.20
CA THR A 725 -22.32 24.39 -23.73
C THR A 725 -21.12 25.29 -23.82
N PHE A 726 -20.45 25.51 -22.68
CA PHE A 726 -19.19 26.22 -22.62
C PHE A 726 -18.06 25.19 -22.61
N THR A 727 -17.22 25.22 -23.61
CA THR A 727 -15.98 24.43 -23.62
C THR A 727 -14.86 25.39 -23.24
N PRO A 728 -14.18 25.19 -22.10
CA PRO A 728 -12.99 25.96 -21.81
C PRO A 728 -11.96 25.72 -22.92
N SER A 729 -11.50 26.75 -23.60
CA SER A 729 -10.27 26.64 -24.36
C SER A 729 -9.13 26.66 -23.36
N ASP A 730 -8.20 25.73 -23.44
CA ASP A 730 -6.97 25.73 -22.66
C ASP A 730 -6.29 27.08 -22.84
N ALA A 731 -6.40 27.92 -21.85
CA ALA A 731 -5.81 29.26 -21.88
C ALA A 731 -4.35 29.16 -21.43
N GLU A 732 -3.48 28.69 -22.32
CA GLU A 732 -2.16 29.24 -22.45
C GLU A 732 -2.24 30.49 -23.32
N SER A 733 -2.50 31.64 -22.73
CA SER A 733 -1.99 32.90 -23.24
C SER A 733 -2.13 33.94 -22.13
N GLY A 734 -0.99 34.24 -21.51
CA GLY A 734 -0.88 35.38 -20.64
C GLY A 734 -1.28 36.67 -21.34
N THR A 735 -2.03 37.45 -20.67
CA THR A 735 -1.88 38.89 -20.50
C THR A 735 -2.59 39.30 -19.21
#